data_7d2fff1c1e2492ebbd3d68ef5fa89b4a
#
_entry.id   7d2fff1c1e2492ebbd3d68ef5fa89b4a
#
_cell.length_a   1.000
_cell.length_b   1.000
_cell.length_c   1.000
_cell.angle_alpha   90.00
_cell.angle_beta   90.00
_cell.angle_gamma   90.00
#
_symmetry.space_group_name_H-M   'P 1'
#
loop_
_entity.id
_entity.type
_entity.pdbx_description
1 polymer ?
#
loop_
_entity_poly.entity_id
_entity_poly.type
_entity_poly.pdbx_seq_one_letter_code
_entity_poly.pdbx_strand_id
1 'polypeptide(L)'
;MAPEALLETGSRLRRTHWQKQMEAGIDGIPSNDFSFYDQMLDTAVLLNAVPQRYRDLGISSLDTYFAMARGYQGPAGDVKALAMKKWFNTNYHYLVPEIDSAPLQISGSKPFDEFLEARSYGIETKPVLIGPFTFLTLSSLAGGRTRESVAGELARAYAAILARFHELDAAWVQLDEPALVRDLDRQDIDLFLRLYESMLPSKGRVKVLLQTYFGDIRDCYEQVAGLDIDAVGLDFVEGKQSLSLVKEYGFPKDKLLLAGVVNGKNIWRNHYSRTLALLADLKKTGARIGIGTSCSLLHVPYTVAQETKLPEYALKHFSFAEEKLQELRDLSFLFSLENAEPEKIYQVNDALFQSDRIGKNAAVQAEVFALKPDDFTRFPSFEEREKLQKTRFRLPLFPTTTIGSFPQTAEVRSNRAAFRKNLICGEQYRQFNFDRIKECISLQEKIGLDVLVHGEFERNDMVEYFGEHLQGFLFTEKAWVQSYGTRCVKPPIVWEDVSWMRPITVEYAVYAQSLTNKPVKGMLTGPVTILNWSFPREDVSLEEQALQIALAVRKEVLALEEHGIGIIQIDEAALKEKLPLRRSDWHGEYLDWAIPSFRLVHSGVRPETQIHTHMCYSEFAAIIREIDSMDADVITFEASRSNLDILDALKECGFKTEIGPGVYDIHSPRIPGETEIMENLHRMLRKILPEKLWVNPDCGLKTRGNEETIGSLKNMTAAARALRTEFQS
;
A
#
# COMPACT_ATOMS: atom_id res chain seq x y z
N MET A 1 -16.24 -22.18 8.19
CA MET A 1 -15.91 -23.34 7.33
C MET A 1 -15.28 -24.35 8.22
N ALA A 2 -15.60 -25.63 8.08
CA ALA A 2 -14.91 -26.69 8.82
C ALA A 2 -13.44 -26.74 8.42
N PRO A 3 -12.50 -27.08 9.33
CA PRO A 3 -11.07 -27.13 9.01
C PRO A 3 -10.75 -28.00 7.77
N GLU A 4 -11.37 -29.17 7.66
CA GLU A 4 -11.19 -30.10 6.56
C GLU A 4 -11.60 -29.47 5.21
N ALA A 5 -12.75 -28.79 5.16
CA ALA A 5 -13.24 -28.11 3.95
C ALA A 5 -12.33 -26.93 3.54
N LEU A 6 -11.69 -26.26 4.50
CA LEU A 6 -10.71 -25.21 4.23
C LEU A 6 -9.45 -25.80 3.59
N LEU A 7 -8.90 -26.87 4.16
CA LEU A 7 -7.71 -27.56 3.66
C LEU A 7 -7.94 -28.14 2.26
N GLU A 8 -9.09 -28.79 2.03
CA GLU A 8 -9.48 -29.32 0.72
C GLU A 8 -9.62 -28.22 -0.34
N THR A 9 -10.22 -27.08 0.04
CA THR A 9 -10.34 -25.93 -0.87
C THR A 9 -8.96 -25.38 -1.22
N GLY A 10 -8.04 -25.27 -0.26
CA GLY A 10 -6.65 -24.87 -0.48
C GLY A 10 -5.93 -25.79 -1.45
N SER A 11 -6.02 -27.10 -1.24
CA SER A 11 -5.44 -28.13 -2.13
C SER A 11 -5.96 -27.99 -3.57
N ARG A 12 -7.29 -27.83 -3.74
CA ARG A 12 -7.88 -27.65 -5.07
C ARG A 12 -7.37 -26.38 -5.76
N LEU A 13 -7.22 -25.28 -5.03
CA LEU A 13 -6.70 -24.01 -5.59
C LEU A 13 -5.24 -24.17 -6.01
N ARG A 14 -4.37 -24.74 -5.16
CA ARG A 14 -2.96 -25.00 -5.51
C ARG A 14 -2.85 -25.84 -6.77
N ARG A 15 -3.58 -26.96 -6.82
CA ARG A 15 -3.60 -27.81 -8.02
C ARG A 15 -4.00 -27.03 -9.27
N THR A 16 -5.03 -26.21 -9.19
CA THR A 16 -5.47 -25.37 -10.33
C THR A 16 -4.37 -24.42 -10.78
N HIS A 17 -3.66 -23.77 -9.84
CA HIS A 17 -2.58 -22.84 -10.15
C HIS A 17 -1.38 -23.57 -10.79
N TRP A 18 -1.00 -24.72 -10.28
CA TRP A 18 0.08 -25.54 -10.87
C TRP A 18 -0.26 -26.01 -12.28
N GLN A 19 -1.49 -26.49 -12.51
CA GLN A 19 -1.94 -26.92 -13.83
C GLN A 19 -1.91 -25.79 -14.84
N LYS A 20 -2.40 -24.60 -14.49
CA LYS A 20 -2.38 -23.42 -15.38
C LYS A 20 -0.96 -23.02 -15.77
N GLN A 21 -0.03 -23.04 -14.84
CA GLN A 21 1.37 -22.69 -15.10
C GLN A 21 2.02 -23.77 -15.99
N MET A 22 1.74 -25.04 -15.75
CA MET A 22 2.21 -26.13 -16.61
C MET A 22 1.65 -26.03 -18.04
N GLU A 23 0.34 -25.75 -18.18
CA GLU A 23 -0.31 -25.54 -19.48
C GLU A 23 0.24 -24.31 -20.22
N ALA A 24 0.63 -23.28 -19.49
CA ALA A 24 1.30 -22.11 -20.04
C ALA A 24 2.77 -22.38 -20.44
N GLY A 25 3.33 -23.54 -20.13
CA GLY A 25 4.72 -23.91 -20.46
C GLY A 25 5.76 -23.26 -19.55
N ILE A 26 5.41 -23.00 -18.28
CA ILE A 26 6.35 -22.47 -17.29
C ILE A 26 7.25 -23.60 -16.77
N ASP A 27 8.58 -23.44 -16.89
CA ASP A 27 9.56 -24.43 -16.43
C ASP A 27 9.73 -24.43 -14.90
N GLY A 28 9.73 -23.24 -14.28
CA GLY A 28 9.96 -23.05 -12.85
C GLY A 28 8.67 -22.82 -12.08
N ILE A 29 7.76 -23.80 -12.05
CA ILE A 29 6.48 -23.69 -11.33
C ILE A 29 6.73 -23.64 -9.83
N PRO A 30 6.24 -22.60 -9.08
CA PRO A 30 6.42 -22.51 -7.64
C PRO A 30 5.49 -23.47 -6.87
N SER A 31 5.94 -23.91 -5.70
CA SER A 31 5.10 -24.43 -4.62
C SER A 31 5.41 -23.67 -3.33
N ASN A 32 4.57 -23.80 -2.31
CA ASN A 32 4.61 -23.00 -1.08
C ASN A 32 4.37 -21.48 -1.30
N ASP A 33 3.78 -21.12 -2.42
CA ASP A 33 3.39 -19.77 -2.80
C ASP A 33 1.93 -19.44 -2.45
N PHE A 34 1.18 -20.41 -1.94
CA PHE A 34 -0.20 -20.26 -1.46
C PHE A 34 -0.23 -20.17 0.07
N SER A 35 -0.86 -19.15 0.63
CA SER A 35 -1.05 -18.95 2.06
C SER A 35 -2.53 -18.76 2.40
N PHE A 36 -3.01 -19.33 3.52
CA PHE A 36 -4.36 -19.05 4.01
C PHE A 36 -4.51 -17.61 4.51
N TYR A 37 -3.41 -16.99 4.94
CA TYR A 37 -3.41 -15.62 5.39
C TYR A 37 -2.21 -14.83 4.86
N ASP A 38 -0.96 -15.27 5.16
CA ASP A 38 0.25 -14.51 4.86
C ASP A 38 1.50 -15.42 4.85
N GLN A 39 2.40 -15.21 3.89
CA GLN A 39 3.62 -16.00 3.72
C GLN A 39 4.65 -15.82 4.85
N MET A 40 4.72 -14.62 5.49
CA MET A 40 5.57 -14.40 6.66
C MET A 40 5.05 -15.15 7.87
N LEU A 41 3.73 -15.23 8.04
CA LEU A 41 3.09 -16.04 9.08
C LEU A 41 3.35 -17.53 8.84
N ASP A 42 3.23 -18.01 7.61
CA ASP A 42 3.57 -19.40 7.25
C ASP A 42 5.02 -19.71 7.63
N THR A 43 5.95 -18.81 7.31
CA THR A 43 7.36 -18.94 7.63
C THR A 43 7.60 -18.89 9.14
N ALA A 44 6.89 -18.03 9.88
CA ALA A 44 6.97 -17.96 11.35
C ALA A 44 6.55 -19.29 12.01
N VAL A 45 5.44 -19.88 11.53
CA VAL A 45 4.98 -21.19 12.03
C VAL A 45 5.97 -22.30 11.67
N LEU A 46 6.49 -22.31 10.43
CA LEU A 46 7.51 -23.27 9.98
C LEU A 46 8.75 -23.23 10.90
N LEU A 47 9.18 -22.03 11.29
CA LEU A 47 10.39 -21.80 12.09
C LEU A 47 10.17 -21.79 13.59
N ASN A 48 8.99 -22.18 14.08
CA ASN A 48 8.65 -22.15 15.51
C ASN A 48 8.63 -20.73 16.13
N ALA A 49 8.53 -19.68 15.32
CA ALA A 49 8.36 -18.30 15.81
C ALA A 49 6.89 -18.02 16.17
N VAL A 50 6.38 -18.80 17.13
CA VAL A 50 5.03 -18.67 17.69
C VAL A 50 5.16 -18.10 19.10
N PRO A 51 4.72 -16.85 19.36
CA PRO A 51 4.83 -16.24 20.67
C PRO A 51 4.11 -17.02 21.78
N GLN A 52 4.67 -17.01 23.01
CA GLN A 52 4.19 -17.80 24.14
C GLN A 52 2.70 -17.59 24.42
N ARG A 53 2.20 -16.34 24.29
CA ARG A 53 0.78 -16.03 24.52
C ARG A 53 -0.19 -16.81 23.62
N TYR A 54 0.22 -17.22 22.41
CA TYR A 54 -0.60 -18.05 21.53
C TYR A 54 -0.45 -19.55 21.85
N ARG A 55 0.73 -19.99 22.32
CA ARG A 55 0.95 -21.37 22.79
C ARG A 55 0.12 -21.67 24.04
N ASP A 56 0.01 -20.70 24.95
CA ASP A 56 -0.74 -20.82 26.20
C ASP A 56 -2.25 -21.00 25.97
N LEU A 57 -2.78 -20.69 24.78
CA LEU A 57 -4.16 -20.96 24.43
C LEU A 57 -4.49 -22.46 24.37
N GLY A 58 -3.52 -23.33 24.07
CA GLY A 58 -3.73 -24.77 23.97
C GLY A 58 -4.76 -25.23 22.93
N ILE A 59 -4.96 -24.43 21.87
CA ILE A 59 -5.88 -24.69 20.77
C ILE A 59 -5.18 -25.42 19.63
N SER A 60 -5.92 -25.85 18.60
CA SER A 60 -5.33 -26.53 17.44
C SER A 60 -4.30 -25.65 16.70
N SER A 61 -3.39 -26.28 15.94
CA SER A 61 -2.37 -25.54 15.16
C SER A 61 -2.98 -24.59 14.15
N LEU A 62 -4.08 -24.98 13.49
CA LEU A 62 -4.80 -24.12 12.56
C LEU A 62 -5.49 -22.94 13.27
N ASP A 63 -6.08 -23.18 14.44
CA ASP A 63 -6.69 -22.11 15.24
C ASP A 63 -5.61 -21.16 15.79
N THR A 64 -4.45 -21.69 16.19
CA THR A 64 -3.28 -20.88 16.60
C THR A 64 -2.79 -19.99 15.47
N TYR A 65 -2.70 -20.54 14.25
CA TYR A 65 -2.37 -19.76 13.04
C TYR A 65 -3.32 -18.57 12.85
N PHE A 66 -4.64 -18.81 12.95
CA PHE A 66 -5.62 -17.73 12.81
C PHE A 66 -5.68 -16.82 14.05
N ALA A 67 -5.36 -17.31 15.24
CA ALA A 67 -5.22 -16.47 16.44
C ALA A 67 -4.06 -15.46 16.28
N MET A 68 -2.93 -15.89 15.73
CA MET A 68 -1.82 -14.99 15.39
C MET A 68 -2.24 -13.94 14.35
N ALA A 69 -3.07 -14.34 13.38
CA ALA A 69 -3.51 -13.45 12.30
C ALA A 69 -4.58 -12.44 12.71
N ARG A 70 -5.52 -12.80 13.58
CA ARG A 70 -6.75 -12.04 13.86
C ARG A 70 -6.99 -11.75 15.33
N GLY A 71 -6.13 -12.27 16.22
CA GLY A 71 -6.43 -12.36 17.64
C GLY A 71 -7.37 -13.52 17.96
N TYR A 72 -7.52 -13.80 19.22
CA TYR A 72 -8.44 -14.79 19.73
C TYR A 72 -9.14 -14.26 20.99
N GLN A 73 -10.45 -14.43 21.06
CA GLN A 73 -11.24 -14.17 22.25
C GLN A 73 -12.25 -15.31 22.42
N GLY A 74 -12.11 -16.08 23.48
CA GLY A 74 -12.92 -17.27 23.71
C GLY A 74 -12.55 -18.02 24.98
N PRO A 75 -13.06 -19.27 25.15
CA PRO A 75 -12.82 -20.06 26.37
C PRO A 75 -11.36 -20.32 26.72
N ALA A 76 -10.48 -20.34 25.70
CA ALA A 76 -9.05 -20.60 25.88
C ALA A 76 -8.23 -19.34 26.30
N GLY A 77 -8.79 -18.14 26.17
CA GLY A 77 -8.11 -16.90 26.54
C GLY A 77 -8.53 -15.69 25.72
N ASP A 78 -7.80 -14.60 25.89
CA ASP A 78 -7.94 -13.35 25.13
C ASP A 78 -6.55 -12.87 24.70
N VAL A 79 -6.25 -12.90 23.41
CA VAL A 79 -4.98 -12.45 22.83
C VAL A 79 -5.19 -11.59 21.61
N LYS A 80 -4.40 -10.51 21.50
CA LYS A 80 -4.38 -9.64 20.31
C LYS A 80 -3.66 -10.34 19.16
N ALA A 81 -4.00 -9.97 17.92
CA ALA A 81 -3.28 -10.36 16.71
C ALA A 81 -1.83 -9.85 16.72
N LEU A 82 -0.99 -10.46 15.88
CA LEU A 82 0.32 -9.90 15.51
C LEU A 82 0.16 -8.53 14.86
N ALA A 83 1.17 -7.69 14.96
CA ALA A 83 1.21 -6.43 14.22
C ALA A 83 1.22 -6.70 12.72
N MET A 84 0.61 -5.80 11.96
CA MET A 84 0.53 -5.88 10.50
C MET A 84 1.24 -4.68 9.89
N LYS A 85 2.10 -4.94 8.89
CA LYS A 85 2.83 -3.90 8.15
C LYS A 85 2.70 -4.14 6.65
N LYS A 86 2.95 -3.09 5.85
CA LYS A 86 2.99 -3.22 4.39
C LYS A 86 4.16 -4.08 3.93
N TRP A 87 3.90 -4.91 2.92
CA TRP A 87 4.93 -5.64 2.19
C TRP A 87 5.62 -4.69 1.21
N PHE A 88 6.70 -4.08 1.67
CA PHE A 88 7.48 -3.09 0.93
C PHE A 88 6.61 -1.91 0.42
N ASN A 89 6.73 -1.56 -0.85
CA ASN A 89 5.96 -0.50 -1.52
C ASN A 89 4.69 -1.03 -2.24
N THR A 90 4.14 -2.15 -1.78
CA THR A 90 2.92 -2.77 -2.35
C THR A 90 1.69 -2.44 -1.50
N ASN A 91 0.52 -2.83 -2.00
CA ASN A 91 -0.72 -2.77 -1.22
C ASN A 91 -0.95 -4.01 -0.34
N TYR A 92 -0.12 -5.04 -0.49
CA TYR A 92 -0.16 -6.24 0.34
C TYR A 92 0.43 -5.96 1.73
N HIS A 93 -0.16 -6.58 2.76
CA HIS A 93 0.30 -6.45 4.15
C HIS A 93 0.67 -7.82 4.69
N TYR A 94 1.76 -7.88 5.43
CA TYR A 94 2.22 -9.07 6.12
C TYR A 94 2.07 -8.94 7.63
N LEU A 95 1.97 -10.06 8.31
CA LEU A 95 2.01 -10.13 9.77
C LEU A 95 3.46 -10.16 10.23
N VAL A 96 3.80 -9.26 11.14
CA VAL A 96 5.16 -9.14 11.69
C VAL A 96 5.42 -10.30 12.65
N PRO A 97 6.31 -11.24 12.31
CA PRO A 97 6.68 -12.30 13.24
C PRO A 97 7.30 -11.71 14.52
N GLU A 98 6.95 -12.25 15.66
CA GLU A 98 7.56 -11.92 16.94
C GLU A 98 8.44 -13.09 17.37
N ILE A 99 9.75 -12.87 17.44
CA ILE A 99 10.73 -13.88 17.86
C ILE A 99 10.99 -13.66 19.35
N ASP A 100 10.41 -14.53 20.19
CA ASP A 100 10.58 -14.52 21.64
C ASP A 100 11.70 -15.46 22.10
N SER A 101 11.64 -15.94 23.35
CA SER A 101 12.66 -16.81 23.93
C SER A 101 12.68 -18.23 23.35
N ALA A 102 11.66 -18.64 22.59
CA ALA A 102 11.61 -19.97 22.01
C ALA A 102 12.68 -20.12 20.90
N PRO A 103 13.40 -21.27 20.84
CA PRO A 103 14.41 -21.47 19.82
C PRO A 103 13.80 -21.61 18.44
N LEU A 104 14.44 -21.01 17.44
CA LEU A 104 14.07 -21.19 16.04
C LEU A 104 14.55 -22.55 15.53
N GLN A 105 13.61 -23.33 15.04
CA GLN A 105 13.83 -24.66 14.47
C GLN A 105 12.68 -25.05 13.55
N ILE A 106 12.83 -26.08 12.73
CA ILE A 106 11.71 -26.60 11.94
C ILE A 106 10.63 -27.13 12.88
N SER A 107 9.43 -26.61 12.73
CA SER A 107 8.25 -26.98 13.54
C SER A 107 7.05 -27.37 12.66
N GLY A 108 7.03 -26.97 11.39
CA GLY A 108 5.98 -27.27 10.44
C GLY A 108 6.47 -28.06 9.23
N SER A 109 5.53 -28.54 8.41
CA SER A 109 5.83 -29.36 7.22
C SER A 109 5.28 -28.76 5.91
N LYS A 110 4.56 -27.65 5.97
CA LYS A 110 3.83 -27.06 4.83
C LYS A 110 4.64 -27.02 3.52
N PRO A 111 5.87 -26.46 3.45
CA PRO A 111 6.60 -26.38 2.18
C PRO A 111 6.97 -27.77 1.61
N PHE A 112 7.20 -28.73 2.48
CA PHE A 112 7.49 -30.11 2.07
C PHE A 112 6.24 -30.84 1.62
N ASP A 113 5.12 -30.66 2.33
CA ASP A 113 3.84 -31.27 2.02
C ASP A 113 3.30 -30.77 0.68
N GLU A 114 3.37 -29.45 0.42
CA GLU A 114 2.91 -28.86 -0.85
C GLU A 114 3.82 -29.27 -2.03
N PHE A 115 5.12 -29.42 -1.81
CA PHE A 115 6.04 -29.95 -2.81
C PHE A 115 5.67 -31.42 -3.19
N LEU A 116 5.43 -32.26 -2.18
CA LEU A 116 5.02 -33.65 -2.39
C LEU A 116 3.60 -33.74 -2.99
N GLU A 117 2.70 -32.87 -2.59
CA GLU A 117 1.35 -32.75 -3.18
C GLU A 117 1.43 -32.48 -4.67
N ALA A 118 2.22 -31.47 -5.11
CA ALA A 118 2.41 -31.17 -6.52
C ALA A 118 2.98 -32.35 -7.28
N ARG A 119 4.02 -33.01 -6.74
CA ARG A 119 4.64 -34.19 -7.31
C ARG A 119 3.67 -35.36 -7.45
N SER A 120 2.71 -35.51 -6.53
CA SER A 120 1.65 -36.54 -6.63
C SER A 120 0.74 -36.36 -7.84
N TYR A 121 0.66 -35.13 -8.38
CA TYR A 121 -0.03 -34.81 -9.63
C TYR A 121 0.87 -34.87 -10.87
N GLY A 122 2.12 -35.32 -10.72
CA GLY A 122 3.10 -35.33 -11.80
C GLY A 122 3.68 -33.96 -12.16
N ILE A 123 3.60 -32.99 -11.26
CA ILE A 123 4.09 -31.63 -11.48
C ILE A 123 5.35 -31.43 -10.61
N GLU A 124 6.50 -31.25 -11.23
CA GLU A 124 7.73 -30.87 -10.55
C GLU A 124 7.68 -29.36 -10.25
N THR A 125 7.84 -29.01 -8.98
CA THR A 125 7.77 -27.62 -8.53
C THR A 125 9.10 -27.17 -7.91
N LYS A 126 9.25 -25.88 -7.82
CA LYS A 126 10.31 -25.17 -7.11
C LYS A 126 9.72 -24.58 -5.84
N PRO A 127 9.94 -25.16 -4.65
CA PRO A 127 9.49 -24.57 -3.39
C PRO A 127 10.04 -23.15 -3.21
N VAL A 128 9.16 -22.23 -2.83
CA VAL A 128 9.50 -20.83 -2.56
C VAL A 128 9.41 -20.57 -1.06
N LEU A 129 10.44 -19.97 -0.49
CA LEU A 129 10.53 -19.60 0.91
C LEU A 129 10.95 -18.15 1.03
N ILE A 130 10.45 -17.44 2.03
CA ILE A 130 11.06 -16.16 2.43
C ILE A 130 12.47 -16.45 2.90
N GLY A 131 13.45 -15.73 2.40
CA GLY A 131 14.85 -15.91 2.76
C GLY A 131 15.14 -15.46 4.21
N PRO A 132 16.20 -16.03 4.83
CA PRO A 132 16.46 -15.81 6.25
C PRO A 132 16.77 -14.34 6.59
N PHE A 133 17.43 -13.60 5.70
CA PHE A 133 17.72 -12.20 5.93
C PHE A 133 16.46 -11.34 5.93
N THR A 134 15.58 -11.53 4.96
CA THR A 134 14.27 -10.84 4.89
C THR A 134 13.40 -11.20 6.07
N PHE A 135 13.32 -12.48 6.44
CA PHE A 135 12.54 -12.91 7.59
C PHE A 135 13.01 -12.22 8.87
N LEU A 136 14.33 -12.22 9.15
CA LEU A 136 14.90 -11.59 10.35
C LEU A 136 14.71 -10.07 10.35
N THR A 137 14.93 -9.42 9.20
CA THR A 137 14.84 -7.96 9.04
C THR A 137 13.41 -7.45 9.25
N LEU A 138 12.42 -8.23 8.85
CA LEU A 138 10.99 -7.87 8.94
C LEU A 138 10.31 -8.39 10.21
N SER A 139 11.01 -9.14 11.06
CA SER A 139 10.52 -9.63 12.35
C SER A 139 10.78 -8.63 13.47
N SER A 140 9.98 -8.69 14.53
CA SER A 140 10.25 -8.03 15.80
C SER A 140 10.91 -9.00 16.79
N LEU A 141 11.89 -8.52 17.55
CA LEU A 141 12.61 -9.30 18.54
C LEU A 141 12.08 -8.96 19.94
N ALA A 142 11.72 -9.96 20.71
CA ALA A 142 11.19 -9.82 22.06
C ALA A 142 12.08 -10.56 23.08
N GLY A 143 11.83 -10.38 24.38
CA GLY A 143 12.52 -11.12 25.41
C GLY A 143 14.04 -10.89 25.48
N GLY A 144 14.53 -9.71 25.04
CA GLY A 144 15.96 -9.38 25.07
C GLY A 144 16.79 -10.05 23.96
N ARG A 145 16.15 -10.64 22.95
CA ARG A 145 16.82 -11.22 21.79
C ARG A 145 17.45 -10.12 20.91
N THR A 146 18.61 -10.41 20.32
CA THR A 146 19.27 -9.54 19.32
C THR A 146 19.34 -10.24 17.97
N ARG A 147 19.59 -9.49 16.88
CA ARG A 147 19.79 -10.07 15.55
C ARG A 147 20.88 -11.13 15.55
N GLU A 148 22.00 -10.85 16.25
CA GLU A 148 23.14 -11.76 16.37
C GLU A 148 22.76 -13.05 17.11
N SER A 149 21.96 -12.95 18.19
CA SER A 149 21.55 -14.12 18.97
C SER A 149 20.63 -15.05 18.19
N VAL A 150 19.84 -14.49 17.25
CA VAL A 150 18.86 -15.22 16.43
C VAL A 150 19.49 -15.78 15.16
N ALA A 151 20.48 -15.09 14.57
CA ALA A 151 21.05 -15.44 13.28
C ALA A 151 21.58 -16.88 13.21
N GLY A 152 22.27 -17.34 14.25
CA GLY A 152 22.82 -18.72 14.28
C GLY A 152 21.73 -19.79 14.35
N GLU A 153 20.63 -19.55 15.07
CA GLU A 153 19.47 -20.47 15.12
C GLU A 153 18.76 -20.51 13.77
N LEU A 154 18.55 -19.33 13.18
CA LEU A 154 17.90 -19.16 11.89
C LEU A 154 18.68 -19.86 10.78
N ALA A 155 20.01 -19.64 10.71
CA ALA A 155 20.87 -20.34 9.75
C ALA A 155 20.80 -21.87 9.87
N ARG A 156 20.80 -22.41 11.10
CA ARG A 156 20.64 -23.85 11.33
C ARG A 156 19.26 -24.36 10.89
N ALA A 157 18.20 -23.59 11.14
CA ALA A 157 16.86 -23.96 10.68
C ALA A 157 16.77 -24.01 9.15
N TYR A 158 17.32 -23.02 8.45
CA TYR A 158 17.36 -23.01 6.99
C TYR A 158 18.29 -24.10 6.41
N ALA A 159 19.42 -24.39 7.06
CA ALA A 159 20.26 -25.52 6.73
C ALA A 159 19.50 -26.85 6.79
N ALA A 160 18.69 -27.04 7.85
CA ALA A 160 17.85 -28.22 7.98
C ALA A 160 16.71 -28.27 6.93
N ILE A 161 16.14 -27.11 6.56
CA ILE A 161 15.14 -27.04 5.47
C ILE A 161 15.77 -27.46 4.12
N LEU A 162 16.96 -26.96 3.79
CA LEU A 162 17.66 -27.34 2.55
C LEU A 162 18.04 -28.81 2.54
N ALA A 163 18.54 -29.36 3.65
CA ALA A 163 18.83 -30.76 3.81
C ALA A 163 17.56 -31.64 3.61
N ARG A 164 16.41 -31.18 4.15
CA ARG A 164 15.14 -31.90 3.96
C ARG A 164 14.68 -31.88 2.51
N PHE A 165 14.82 -30.79 1.78
CA PHE A 165 14.53 -30.75 0.34
C PHE A 165 15.52 -31.63 -0.47
N HIS A 166 16.78 -31.70 -0.04
CA HIS A 166 17.75 -32.64 -0.63
C HIS A 166 17.29 -34.12 -0.44
N GLU A 167 16.83 -34.48 0.76
CA GLU A 167 16.28 -35.84 1.02
C GLU A 167 15.04 -36.14 0.18
N LEU A 168 14.21 -35.13 -0.09
CA LEU A 168 13.03 -35.22 -0.93
C LEU A 168 13.35 -35.17 -2.44
N ASP A 169 14.63 -35.07 -2.81
CA ASP A 169 15.11 -35.00 -4.18
C ASP A 169 14.48 -33.83 -4.98
N ALA A 170 14.35 -32.66 -4.32
CA ALA A 170 13.93 -31.42 -4.98
C ALA A 170 15.03 -30.91 -5.89
N ALA A 171 14.68 -30.55 -7.14
CA ALA A 171 15.65 -30.02 -8.09
C ALA A 171 16.08 -28.58 -7.76
N TRP A 172 15.13 -27.76 -7.31
CA TRP A 172 15.33 -26.34 -7.00
C TRP A 172 14.63 -25.94 -5.70
N VAL A 173 15.21 -24.96 -5.02
CA VAL A 173 14.55 -24.18 -3.95
C VAL A 173 14.80 -22.69 -4.25
N GLN A 174 13.77 -21.88 -4.13
CA GLN A 174 13.86 -20.43 -4.24
C GLN A 174 13.80 -19.79 -2.86
N LEU A 175 14.72 -18.85 -2.60
CA LEU A 175 14.76 -18.02 -1.40
C LEU A 175 14.51 -16.57 -1.79
N ASP A 176 13.40 -16.01 -1.32
CA ASP A 176 12.99 -14.65 -1.63
C ASP A 176 13.61 -13.66 -0.64
N GLU A 177 14.49 -12.80 -1.13
CA GLU A 177 15.22 -11.81 -0.34
C GLU A 177 14.94 -10.36 -0.80
N PRO A 178 13.68 -9.91 -0.81
CA PRO A 178 13.37 -8.54 -1.20
C PRO A 178 13.93 -7.48 -0.23
N ALA A 179 14.32 -7.83 1.00
CA ALA A 179 14.97 -6.88 1.90
C ALA A 179 16.33 -6.40 1.39
N LEU A 180 16.98 -7.13 0.47
CA LEU A 180 18.27 -6.75 -0.11
C LEU A 180 18.21 -5.53 -1.04
N VAL A 181 17.01 -5.12 -1.49
CA VAL A 181 16.84 -3.92 -2.32
C VAL A 181 16.72 -2.63 -1.52
N ARG A 182 16.72 -2.70 -0.17
CA ARG A 182 16.70 -1.53 0.72
C ARG A 182 18.10 -0.97 0.92
N ASP A 183 18.20 0.18 1.61
CA ASP A 183 19.50 0.65 2.10
C ASP A 183 20.08 -0.36 3.07
N LEU A 184 21.29 -0.84 2.77
CA LEU A 184 22.01 -1.80 3.60
C LEU A 184 23.31 -1.18 4.08
N ASP A 185 23.58 -1.27 5.36
CA ASP A 185 24.89 -0.96 5.90
C ASP A 185 25.81 -2.20 5.89
N ARG A 186 27.04 -2.01 6.31
CA ARG A 186 28.02 -3.11 6.35
C ARG A 186 27.61 -4.23 7.30
N GLN A 187 26.93 -3.91 8.42
CA GLN A 187 26.48 -4.92 9.39
C GLN A 187 25.35 -5.77 8.80
N ASP A 188 24.45 -5.16 8.02
CA ASP A 188 23.39 -5.88 7.32
C ASP A 188 23.99 -6.85 6.27
N ILE A 189 24.98 -6.40 5.50
CA ILE A 189 25.65 -7.24 4.49
C ILE A 189 26.43 -8.39 5.15
N ASP A 190 27.16 -8.11 6.22
CA ASP A 190 27.89 -9.13 6.98
C ASP A 190 26.94 -10.17 7.63
N LEU A 191 25.77 -9.72 8.09
CA LEU A 191 24.74 -10.60 8.62
C LEU A 191 24.16 -11.50 7.53
N PHE A 192 23.83 -10.92 6.38
CA PHE A 192 23.33 -11.66 5.21
C PHE A 192 24.33 -12.75 4.79
N LEU A 193 25.61 -12.40 4.63
CA LEU A 193 26.65 -13.35 4.26
C LEU A 193 26.79 -14.48 5.27
N ARG A 194 26.84 -14.19 6.56
CA ARG A 194 26.92 -15.21 7.63
C ARG A 194 25.75 -16.20 7.60
N LEU A 195 24.53 -15.72 7.34
CA LEU A 195 23.36 -16.59 7.22
C LEU A 195 23.51 -17.56 6.06
N TYR A 196 23.88 -17.06 4.87
CA TYR A 196 23.99 -17.84 3.66
C TYR A 196 25.18 -18.80 3.69
N GLU A 197 26.38 -18.35 4.08
CA GLU A 197 27.57 -19.19 4.22
C GLU A 197 27.36 -20.34 5.22
N SER A 198 26.56 -20.11 6.27
CA SER A 198 26.26 -21.14 7.28
C SER A 198 25.25 -22.17 6.79
N MET A 199 24.27 -21.81 5.97
CA MET A 199 23.20 -22.72 5.57
C MET A 199 23.46 -23.44 4.23
N LEU A 200 24.14 -22.80 3.26
CA LEU A 200 24.35 -23.32 1.92
C LEU A 200 25.10 -24.66 1.86
N PRO A 201 26.07 -24.98 2.74
CA PRO A 201 26.73 -26.30 2.75
C PRO A 201 25.75 -27.47 2.92
N SER A 202 24.54 -27.23 3.45
CA SER A 202 23.50 -28.25 3.65
C SER A 202 22.58 -28.46 2.44
N LYS A 203 22.74 -27.68 1.35
CA LYS A 203 21.88 -27.79 0.16
C LYS A 203 22.01 -29.12 -0.59
N GLY A 204 23.15 -29.84 -0.41
CA GLY A 204 23.42 -31.10 -1.14
C GLY A 204 23.35 -30.89 -2.66
N ARG A 205 22.46 -31.62 -3.33
CA ARG A 205 22.25 -31.52 -4.79
C ARG A 205 21.18 -30.50 -5.19
N VAL A 206 20.47 -29.94 -4.23
CA VAL A 206 19.42 -28.94 -4.50
C VAL A 206 20.04 -27.67 -5.05
N LYS A 207 19.54 -27.19 -6.17
CA LYS A 207 19.91 -25.89 -6.73
C LYS A 207 19.17 -24.80 -6.02
N VAL A 208 19.87 -23.74 -5.64
CA VAL A 208 19.33 -22.60 -4.92
C VAL A 208 19.22 -21.38 -5.84
N LEU A 209 18.01 -20.83 -5.98
CA LEU A 209 17.75 -19.53 -6.59
C LEU A 209 17.54 -18.51 -5.46
N LEU A 210 18.38 -17.46 -5.41
CA LEU A 210 18.12 -16.29 -4.60
C LEU A 210 17.37 -15.27 -5.46
N GLN A 211 16.15 -14.93 -5.06
CA GLN A 211 15.28 -14.01 -5.81
C GLN A 211 15.14 -12.69 -5.09
N THR A 212 15.43 -11.57 -5.78
CA THR A 212 15.17 -10.21 -5.33
C THR A 212 14.12 -9.54 -6.21
N TYR A 213 13.36 -8.61 -5.64
CA TYR A 213 12.31 -7.86 -6.35
C TYR A 213 11.98 -6.55 -5.65
N PHE A 214 11.26 -5.64 -6.34
CA PHE A 214 10.88 -4.28 -5.96
C PHE A 214 12.02 -3.26 -5.99
N GLY A 215 13.13 -3.57 -6.63
CA GLY A 215 14.27 -2.68 -6.76
C GLY A 215 15.56 -3.41 -7.15
N ASP A 216 16.68 -2.71 -7.08
CA ASP A 216 18.02 -3.25 -7.35
C ASP A 216 18.83 -3.48 -6.06
N ILE A 217 19.86 -4.30 -6.17
CA ILE A 217 20.72 -4.71 -5.06
C ILE A 217 22.10 -4.03 -5.10
N ARG A 218 22.14 -2.73 -5.43
CA ARG A 218 23.39 -1.96 -5.62
C ARG A 218 24.37 -2.05 -4.46
N ASP A 219 23.90 -2.21 -3.21
CA ASP A 219 24.78 -2.25 -2.03
C ASP A 219 25.44 -3.62 -1.82
N CYS A 220 24.89 -4.69 -2.41
CA CYS A 220 25.36 -6.05 -2.15
C CYS A 220 25.42 -6.94 -3.42
N TYR A 221 25.44 -6.34 -4.62
CA TYR A 221 25.45 -7.09 -5.88
C TYR A 221 26.60 -8.09 -5.99
N GLU A 222 27.86 -7.64 -5.72
CA GLU A 222 29.04 -8.50 -5.80
C GLU A 222 28.98 -9.65 -4.78
N GLN A 223 28.50 -9.35 -3.58
CA GLN A 223 28.35 -10.34 -2.50
C GLN A 223 27.32 -11.41 -2.89
N VAL A 224 26.16 -11.01 -3.42
CA VAL A 224 25.13 -11.96 -3.91
C VAL A 224 25.65 -12.77 -5.09
N ALA A 225 26.31 -12.12 -6.05
CA ALA A 225 26.89 -12.81 -7.19
C ALA A 225 27.99 -13.80 -6.79
N GLY A 226 28.73 -13.54 -5.70
CA GLY A 226 29.80 -14.39 -5.17
C GLY A 226 29.36 -15.59 -4.33
N LEU A 227 28.09 -15.68 -3.87
CA LEU A 227 27.60 -16.80 -3.06
C LEU A 227 27.62 -18.13 -3.80
N ASP A 228 27.74 -19.26 -3.08
CA ASP A 228 27.61 -20.64 -3.64
C ASP A 228 26.16 -21.02 -3.91
N ILE A 229 25.51 -20.26 -4.80
CA ILE A 229 24.14 -20.50 -5.28
C ILE A 229 24.12 -20.73 -6.79
N ASP A 230 23.05 -21.30 -7.30
CA ASP A 230 22.96 -21.76 -8.70
C ASP A 230 22.26 -20.74 -9.61
N ALA A 231 21.49 -19.81 -9.02
CA ALA A 231 20.80 -18.77 -9.76
C ALA A 231 20.58 -17.50 -8.90
N VAL A 232 20.53 -16.35 -9.57
CA VAL A 232 20.11 -15.08 -8.98
C VAL A 232 18.98 -14.49 -9.82
N GLY A 233 17.88 -14.13 -9.16
CA GLY A 233 16.78 -13.42 -9.77
C GLY A 233 16.88 -11.92 -9.48
N LEU A 234 16.88 -11.10 -10.53
CA LEU A 234 16.94 -9.66 -10.45
C LEU A 234 15.71 -9.01 -11.09
N ASP A 235 15.24 -7.94 -10.48
CA ASP A 235 14.17 -7.10 -11.02
C ASP A 235 14.72 -6.11 -12.06
N PHE A 236 14.21 -6.16 -13.28
CA PHE A 236 14.55 -5.22 -14.36
C PHE A 236 13.39 -4.28 -14.69
N VAL A 237 12.33 -4.29 -13.90
CA VAL A 237 11.18 -3.36 -14.01
C VAL A 237 11.34 -2.22 -13.02
N GLU A 238 11.46 -2.52 -11.72
CA GLU A 238 11.65 -1.53 -10.66
C GLU A 238 13.13 -1.34 -10.28
N GLY A 239 13.98 -2.33 -10.55
CA GLY A 239 15.42 -2.29 -10.33
C GLY A 239 16.15 -1.48 -11.40
N LYS A 240 16.05 -0.15 -11.35
CA LYS A 240 16.58 0.77 -12.37
C LYS A 240 18.07 0.60 -12.65
N GLN A 241 18.84 0.18 -11.64
CA GLN A 241 20.28 -0.04 -11.79
C GLN A 241 20.63 -1.50 -12.10
N SER A 242 19.70 -2.44 -12.10
CA SER A 242 19.99 -3.87 -12.30
C SER A 242 20.78 -4.15 -13.58
N LEU A 243 20.43 -3.52 -14.70
CA LEU A 243 21.17 -3.69 -15.96
C LEU A 243 22.59 -3.11 -15.88
N SER A 244 22.73 -1.95 -15.25
CA SER A 244 24.03 -1.28 -15.07
C SER A 244 24.97 -2.12 -14.18
N LEU A 245 24.46 -2.67 -13.09
CA LEU A 245 25.19 -3.57 -12.20
C LEU A 245 25.71 -4.81 -12.93
N VAL A 246 24.83 -5.47 -13.70
CA VAL A 246 25.24 -6.64 -14.51
C VAL A 246 26.29 -6.28 -15.56
N LYS A 247 26.21 -5.09 -16.18
CA LYS A 247 27.19 -4.63 -17.18
C LYS A 247 28.52 -4.23 -16.56
N GLU A 248 28.51 -3.59 -15.41
CA GLU A 248 29.69 -3.03 -14.74
C GLU A 248 30.50 -4.11 -14.03
N TYR A 249 29.82 -4.93 -13.21
CA TYR A 249 30.48 -5.95 -12.38
C TYR A 249 30.51 -7.33 -13.04
N GLY A 250 29.79 -7.50 -14.16
CA GLY A 250 29.61 -8.80 -14.80
C GLY A 250 28.65 -9.70 -14.06
N PHE A 251 28.42 -10.92 -14.61
CA PHE A 251 27.61 -11.96 -13.97
C PHE A 251 28.32 -13.33 -14.10
N PRO A 252 28.36 -14.18 -13.05
CA PRO A 252 29.02 -15.47 -13.08
C PRO A 252 28.45 -16.39 -14.16
N LYS A 253 29.31 -16.97 -15.01
CA LYS A 253 28.91 -17.79 -16.17
C LYS A 253 28.30 -19.14 -15.80
N ASP A 254 28.63 -19.64 -14.61
CA ASP A 254 28.14 -20.91 -14.05
C ASP A 254 26.74 -20.76 -13.42
N LYS A 255 26.27 -19.54 -13.19
CA LYS A 255 24.97 -19.25 -12.62
C LYS A 255 23.92 -18.87 -13.66
N LEU A 256 22.65 -19.09 -13.32
CA LEU A 256 21.52 -18.60 -14.09
C LEU A 256 21.11 -17.22 -13.60
N LEU A 257 21.02 -16.23 -14.49
CA LEU A 257 20.36 -14.95 -14.24
C LEU A 257 18.87 -15.08 -14.59
N LEU A 258 18.00 -15.13 -13.58
CA LEU A 258 16.56 -15.04 -13.81
C LEU A 258 16.18 -13.55 -13.94
N ALA A 259 15.93 -13.13 -15.17
CA ALA A 259 15.61 -11.74 -15.48
C ALA A 259 14.10 -11.50 -15.27
N GLY A 260 13.75 -10.72 -14.24
CA GLY A 260 12.39 -10.28 -13.93
C GLY A 260 11.98 -9.14 -14.85
N VAL A 261 11.47 -9.45 -16.04
CA VAL A 261 11.15 -8.49 -17.11
C VAL A 261 9.66 -8.34 -17.40
N VAL A 262 8.81 -9.23 -16.87
CA VAL A 262 7.36 -9.10 -16.95
C VAL A 262 6.86 -8.48 -15.65
N ASN A 263 6.21 -7.31 -15.74
CA ASN A 263 5.79 -6.53 -14.58
C ASN A 263 4.73 -7.29 -13.74
N GLY A 264 5.09 -7.66 -12.51
CA GLY A 264 4.20 -8.37 -11.56
C GLY A 264 3.33 -7.44 -10.71
N LYS A 265 3.48 -6.10 -10.80
CA LYS A 265 2.74 -5.12 -9.99
C LYS A 265 1.77 -4.26 -10.80
N ASN A 266 1.90 -4.20 -12.12
CA ASN A 266 1.03 -3.42 -12.97
C ASN A 266 0.33 -4.31 -14.00
N ILE A 267 -0.79 -3.82 -14.54
CA ILE A 267 -1.75 -4.59 -15.35
C ILE A 267 -1.53 -4.46 -16.83
N TRP A 268 -0.53 -3.70 -17.26
CA TRP A 268 -0.29 -3.44 -18.66
C TRP A 268 0.42 -4.61 -19.34
N ARG A 269 0.11 -4.78 -20.61
CA ARG A 269 0.75 -5.78 -21.45
C ARG A 269 2.22 -5.43 -21.67
N ASN A 270 3.09 -6.44 -21.59
CA ASN A 270 4.52 -6.28 -21.83
C ASN A 270 4.80 -5.85 -23.28
N HIS A 271 5.72 -4.91 -23.45
CA HIS A 271 6.18 -4.43 -24.76
C HIS A 271 7.35 -5.30 -25.24
N TYR A 272 7.05 -6.31 -26.06
CA TYR A 272 8.01 -7.35 -26.41
C TYR A 272 9.28 -6.80 -27.06
N SER A 273 9.21 -5.81 -27.95
CA SER A 273 10.40 -5.26 -28.61
C SER A 273 11.38 -4.64 -27.59
N ARG A 274 10.87 -3.89 -26.61
CA ARG A 274 11.70 -3.31 -25.52
C ARG A 274 12.30 -4.38 -24.62
N THR A 275 11.51 -5.37 -24.26
CA THR A 275 11.94 -6.47 -23.40
C THR A 275 13.00 -7.34 -24.10
N LEU A 276 12.81 -7.65 -25.38
CA LEU A 276 13.80 -8.40 -26.16
C LEU A 276 15.10 -7.63 -26.35
N ALA A 277 15.05 -6.31 -26.51
CA ALA A 277 16.24 -5.46 -26.57
C ALA A 277 17.02 -5.51 -25.24
N LEU A 278 16.34 -5.44 -24.11
CA LEU A 278 16.94 -5.59 -22.77
C LEU A 278 17.59 -6.98 -22.61
N LEU A 279 16.87 -8.05 -22.96
CA LEU A 279 17.38 -9.42 -22.89
C LEU A 279 18.60 -9.63 -23.82
N ALA A 280 18.60 -9.01 -24.99
CA ALA A 280 19.74 -9.03 -25.91
C ALA A 280 20.97 -8.31 -25.30
N ASP A 281 20.74 -7.21 -24.61
CA ASP A 281 21.81 -6.51 -23.88
C ASP A 281 22.39 -7.34 -22.73
N LEU A 282 21.52 -8.02 -21.97
CA LEU A 282 21.95 -8.95 -20.93
C LEU A 282 22.72 -10.14 -21.53
N LYS A 283 22.30 -10.68 -22.67
CA LYS A 283 23.00 -11.78 -23.36
C LYS A 283 24.43 -11.41 -23.77
N LYS A 284 24.67 -10.15 -24.12
CA LYS A 284 26.03 -9.64 -24.46
C LYS A 284 27.00 -9.70 -23.27
N THR A 285 26.53 -9.74 -22.03
CA THR A 285 27.38 -9.90 -20.84
C THR A 285 27.89 -11.33 -20.65
N GLY A 286 27.39 -12.28 -21.42
CA GLY A 286 27.72 -13.71 -21.32
C GLY A 286 26.94 -14.46 -20.23
N ALA A 287 25.95 -13.82 -19.59
CA ALA A 287 25.08 -14.47 -18.61
C ALA A 287 24.16 -15.51 -19.27
N ARG A 288 23.92 -16.61 -18.56
CA ARG A 288 22.83 -17.54 -18.89
C ARG A 288 21.52 -16.95 -18.40
N ILE A 289 20.58 -16.72 -19.29
CA ILE A 289 19.35 -15.97 -18.97
C ILE A 289 18.16 -16.93 -18.88
N GLY A 290 17.41 -16.81 -17.77
CA GLY A 290 16.03 -17.25 -17.65
C GLY A 290 15.12 -16.02 -17.63
N ILE A 291 13.87 -16.17 -18.06
CA ILE A 291 12.88 -15.10 -18.12
C ILE A 291 11.86 -15.30 -17.00
N GLY A 292 11.57 -14.25 -16.22
CA GLY A 292 10.63 -14.29 -15.11
C GLY A 292 9.78 -13.04 -14.98
N THR A 293 8.84 -13.09 -14.05
CA THR A 293 8.14 -11.87 -13.57
C THR A 293 9.05 -11.07 -12.65
N SER A 294 8.84 -9.75 -12.60
CA SER A 294 9.63 -8.85 -11.74
C SER A 294 9.40 -9.12 -10.25
N CYS A 295 8.21 -9.60 -9.90
CA CYS A 295 7.83 -10.05 -8.56
C CYS A 295 6.64 -11.03 -8.64
N SER A 296 6.11 -11.47 -7.50
CA SER A 296 4.93 -12.34 -7.45
C SER A 296 3.72 -11.73 -8.14
N LEU A 297 2.97 -12.53 -8.90
CA LEU A 297 1.69 -12.14 -9.53
C LEU A 297 0.54 -11.95 -8.53
N LEU A 298 0.80 -12.10 -7.22
CA LEU A 298 -0.14 -11.75 -6.14
C LEU A 298 -0.61 -10.29 -6.21
N HIS A 299 0.20 -9.41 -6.80
CA HIS A 299 -0.05 -7.97 -6.83
C HIS A 299 -0.87 -7.50 -8.04
N VAL A 300 -1.25 -8.39 -8.94
CA VAL A 300 -2.12 -8.12 -10.09
C VAL A 300 -3.40 -8.95 -10.03
N PRO A 301 -4.48 -8.53 -10.71
CA PRO A 301 -5.70 -9.32 -10.77
C PRO A 301 -5.51 -10.67 -11.48
N TYR A 302 -6.48 -11.57 -11.34
CA TYR A 302 -6.34 -12.95 -11.76
C TYR A 302 -6.35 -13.14 -13.29
N THR A 303 -7.40 -12.67 -14.00
CA THR A 303 -7.52 -12.80 -15.48
C THR A 303 -8.40 -11.71 -16.06
N VAL A 304 -8.02 -11.22 -17.24
CA VAL A 304 -8.80 -10.26 -18.05
C VAL A 304 -10.08 -10.88 -18.61
N ALA A 305 -10.10 -12.20 -18.81
CA ALA A 305 -11.23 -12.90 -19.43
C ALA A 305 -12.56 -12.75 -18.67
N GLN A 306 -12.53 -12.35 -17.40
CA GLN A 306 -13.72 -12.12 -16.58
C GLN A 306 -14.24 -10.68 -16.63
N GLU A 307 -13.56 -9.77 -17.33
CA GLU A 307 -13.94 -8.36 -17.46
C GLU A 307 -14.87 -8.15 -18.67
N THR A 308 -16.19 -8.22 -18.42
CA THR A 308 -17.19 -8.19 -19.49
C THR A 308 -17.72 -6.80 -19.84
N LYS A 309 -17.46 -5.79 -18.98
CA LYS A 309 -17.95 -4.41 -19.18
C LYS A 309 -16.91 -3.45 -19.75
N LEU A 310 -15.65 -3.85 -19.75
CA LEU A 310 -14.61 -3.03 -20.33
C LEU A 310 -14.67 -3.06 -21.87
N PRO A 311 -14.40 -1.94 -22.54
CA PRO A 311 -14.40 -1.91 -24.01
C PRO A 311 -13.25 -2.76 -24.57
N GLU A 312 -13.51 -3.46 -25.66
CA GLU A 312 -12.56 -4.37 -26.30
C GLU A 312 -11.22 -3.69 -26.65
N TYR A 313 -11.27 -2.42 -27.05
CA TYR A 313 -10.05 -1.66 -27.34
C TYR A 313 -9.15 -1.46 -26.13
N ALA A 314 -9.70 -1.45 -24.92
CA ALA A 314 -8.91 -1.37 -23.67
C ALA A 314 -8.41 -2.73 -23.23
N LEU A 315 -9.25 -3.77 -23.30
CA LEU A 315 -8.92 -5.12 -22.85
C LEU A 315 -7.64 -5.67 -23.47
N LYS A 316 -7.37 -5.38 -24.76
CA LYS A 316 -6.16 -5.83 -25.44
C LYS A 316 -4.85 -5.27 -24.88
N HIS A 317 -4.91 -4.17 -24.10
CA HIS A 317 -3.75 -3.57 -23.45
C HIS A 317 -3.51 -4.10 -22.04
N PHE A 318 -4.46 -4.87 -21.48
CA PHE A 318 -4.34 -5.41 -20.13
C PHE A 318 -3.77 -6.82 -20.13
N SER A 319 -3.01 -7.10 -19.08
CA SER A 319 -2.36 -8.37 -18.83
C SER A 319 -2.39 -8.62 -17.32
N PHE A 320 -3.29 -9.49 -16.88
CA PHE A 320 -3.41 -9.92 -15.49
C PHE A 320 -2.57 -11.19 -15.27
N ALA A 321 -2.71 -11.87 -14.14
CA ALA A 321 -1.83 -12.97 -13.81
C ALA A 321 -1.79 -14.08 -14.88
N GLU A 322 -2.93 -14.52 -15.40
CA GLU A 322 -2.96 -15.56 -16.45
C GLU A 322 -2.36 -15.09 -17.77
N GLU A 323 -2.64 -13.85 -18.17
CA GLU A 323 -2.10 -13.29 -19.40
C GLU A 323 -0.58 -13.06 -19.30
N LYS A 324 -0.06 -12.77 -18.09
CA LYS A 324 1.39 -12.66 -17.87
C LYS A 324 2.13 -14.00 -17.98
N LEU A 325 1.48 -15.11 -17.66
CA LEU A 325 2.05 -16.43 -17.95
C LEU A 325 2.23 -16.63 -19.47
N GLN A 326 1.25 -16.17 -20.26
CA GLN A 326 1.37 -16.21 -21.73
C GLN A 326 2.50 -15.31 -22.23
N GLU A 327 2.68 -14.11 -21.65
CA GLU A 327 3.79 -13.21 -21.99
C GLU A 327 5.16 -13.85 -21.72
N LEU A 328 5.32 -14.58 -20.62
CA LEU A 328 6.56 -15.30 -20.33
C LEU A 328 6.87 -16.36 -21.41
N ARG A 329 5.87 -17.11 -21.82
CA ARG A 329 6.00 -18.09 -22.90
C ARG A 329 6.35 -17.45 -24.23
N ASP A 330 5.63 -16.38 -24.60
CA ASP A 330 5.86 -15.66 -25.85
C ASP A 330 7.27 -15.07 -25.90
N LEU A 331 7.70 -14.41 -24.82
CA LEU A 331 9.05 -13.86 -24.69
C LEU A 331 10.13 -14.93 -24.74
N SER A 332 9.93 -16.08 -24.08
CA SER A 332 10.86 -17.19 -24.12
C SER A 332 11.02 -17.73 -25.56
N PHE A 333 9.91 -17.93 -26.26
CA PHE A 333 9.93 -18.34 -27.67
C PHE A 333 10.64 -17.29 -28.54
N LEU A 334 10.24 -16.02 -28.49
CA LEU A 334 10.82 -14.96 -29.31
C LEU A 334 12.32 -14.75 -29.04
N PHE A 335 12.75 -14.86 -27.78
CA PHE A 335 14.15 -14.72 -27.40
C PHE A 335 15.03 -15.88 -27.86
N SER A 336 14.44 -17.06 -28.11
CA SER A 336 15.15 -18.21 -28.66
C SER A 336 15.47 -18.07 -30.17
N LEU A 337 14.82 -17.15 -30.87
CA LEU A 337 15.00 -16.92 -32.29
C LEU A 337 16.18 -15.99 -32.59
N GLU A 338 16.80 -16.12 -33.76
CA GLU A 338 17.82 -15.17 -34.22
C GLU A 338 17.19 -13.79 -34.60
N ASN A 339 15.96 -13.83 -35.15
CA ASN A 339 15.16 -12.65 -35.48
C ASN A 339 13.69 -12.91 -35.13
N ALA A 340 13.15 -12.16 -34.19
CA ALA A 340 11.77 -12.26 -33.75
C ALA A 340 10.77 -11.42 -34.56
N GLU A 341 11.24 -10.40 -35.29
CA GLU A 341 10.36 -9.42 -35.99
C GLU A 341 9.37 -10.05 -37.00
N PRO A 342 9.72 -11.11 -37.75
CA PRO A 342 8.77 -11.75 -38.67
C PRO A 342 7.62 -12.50 -37.97
N GLU A 343 7.77 -12.81 -36.69
CA GLU A 343 6.79 -13.60 -35.95
C GLU A 343 5.49 -12.84 -35.74
N LYS A 344 4.36 -13.49 -36.02
CA LYS A 344 3.03 -12.90 -35.86
C LYS A 344 2.77 -12.43 -34.44
N ILE A 345 3.27 -13.17 -33.43
CA ILE A 345 3.12 -12.82 -32.01
C ILE A 345 3.82 -11.47 -31.73
N TYR A 346 5.04 -11.30 -32.23
CA TYR A 346 5.78 -10.05 -32.11
C TYR A 346 5.03 -8.91 -32.81
N GLN A 347 4.61 -9.09 -34.06
CA GLN A 347 3.94 -8.05 -34.86
C GLN A 347 2.63 -7.58 -34.23
N VAL A 348 1.83 -8.53 -33.69
CA VAL A 348 0.56 -8.21 -33.00
C VAL A 348 0.83 -7.41 -31.71
N ASN A 349 1.86 -7.77 -30.94
CA ASN A 349 2.23 -7.03 -29.74
C ASN A 349 2.77 -5.63 -30.11
N ASP A 350 3.71 -5.55 -31.05
CA ASP A 350 4.34 -4.28 -31.44
C ASP A 350 3.31 -3.27 -31.98
N ALA A 351 2.33 -3.74 -32.74
CA ALA A 351 1.23 -2.90 -33.25
C ALA A 351 0.41 -2.21 -32.15
N LEU A 352 0.33 -2.77 -30.94
CA LEU A 352 -0.35 -2.14 -29.80
C LEU A 352 0.37 -0.87 -29.32
N PHE A 353 1.67 -0.76 -29.59
CA PHE A 353 2.53 0.32 -29.10
C PHE A 353 2.93 1.31 -30.18
N GLN A 354 2.65 1.00 -31.46
CA GLN A 354 2.93 1.90 -32.60
C GLN A 354 1.92 3.02 -32.75
N SER A 355 0.70 2.86 -32.27
CA SER A 355 -0.32 3.91 -32.29
C SER A 355 -0.36 4.62 -30.94
N ASP A 356 -0.63 5.93 -30.94
CA ASP A 356 -0.97 6.63 -29.72
C ASP A 356 -2.12 5.92 -29.02
N ARG A 357 -1.98 5.68 -27.72
CA ARG A 357 -3.12 5.21 -26.92
C ARG A 357 -4.27 6.18 -27.08
N ILE A 358 -5.47 5.64 -27.22
CA ILE A 358 -6.69 6.41 -27.16
C ILE A 358 -6.71 7.12 -25.81
N GLY A 359 -6.97 8.44 -25.79
CA GLY A 359 -7.14 9.17 -24.55
C GLY A 359 -6.13 10.28 -24.27
N LYS A 360 -5.30 10.65 -25.22
CA LYS A 360 -4.58 11.92 -25.13
C LYS A 360 -5.56 13.08 -25.26
N ASN A 361 -5.54 13.98 -24.27
CA ASN A 361 -6.34 15.20 -24.25
C ASN A 361 -5.42 16.41 -24.39
N ALA A 362 -5.41 17.01 -25.59
CA ALA A 362 -4.53 18.14 -25.90
C ALA A 362 -4.75 19.35 -24.95
N ALA A 363 -5.97 19.55 -24.44
CA ALA A 363 -6.25 20.62 -23.49
C ALA A 363 -5.60 20.33 -22.13
N VAL A 364 -5.69 19.10 -21.63
CA VAL A 364 -5.04 18.69 -20.37
C VAL A 364 -3.52 18.80 -20.49
N GLN A 365 -2.95 18.31 -21.60
CA GLN A 365 -1.51 18.40 -21.86
C GLN A 365 -1.04 19.86 -21.92
N ALA A 366 -1.83 20.73 -22.56
CA ALA A 366 -1.54 22.16 -22.61
C ALA A 366 -1.61 22.83 -21.24
N GLU A 367 -2.58 22.44 -20.38
CA GLU A 367 -2.67 22.92 -18.99
C GLU A 367 -1.42 22.50 -18.19
N VAL A 368 -0.99 21.24 -18.29
CA VAL A 368 0.23 20.75 -17.61
C VAL A 368 1.47 21.49 -18.12
N PHE A 369 1.60 21.64 -19.44
CA PHE A 369 2.75 22.33 -20.05
C PHE A 369 2.82 23.83 -19.67
N ALA A 370 1.68 24.46 -19.42
CA ALA A 370 1.59 25.87 -19.06
C ALA A 370 1.94 26.16 -17.59
N LEU A 371 2.10 25.15 -16.74
CA LEU A 371 2.42 25.31 -15.31
C LEU A 371 3.74 26.06 -15.11
N LYS A 372 3.74 26.97 -14.15
CA LYS A 372 4.88 27.78 -13.73
C LYS A 372 5.18 27.55 -12.26
N PRO A 373 6.38 27.87 -11.77
CA PRO A 373 6.73 27.74 -10.36
C PRO A 373 5.74 28.40 -9.39
N ASP A 374 5.16 29.53 -9.77
CA ASP A 374 4.17 30.24 -8.97
C ASP A 374 2.84 29.49 -8.80
N ASP A 375 2.50 28.58 -9.73
CA ASP A 375 1.30 27.74 -9.64
C ASP A 375 1.37 26.73 -8.49
N PHE A 376 2.55 26.48 -7.96
CA PHE A 376 2.80 25.59 -6.84
C PHE A 376 2.96 26.31 -5.50
N THR A 377 2.69 27.60 -5.44
CA THR A 377 2.96 28.42 -4.26
C THR A 377 1.72 29.20 -3.83
N ARG A 378 1.39 29.14 -2.55
CA ARG A 378 0.35 29.97 -1.94
C ARG A 378 0.94 31.27 -1.45
N PHE A 379 0.24 32.35 -1.70
CA PHE A 379 0.53 33.67 -1.21
C PHE A 379 -0.65 34.20 -0.38
N PRO A 380 -0.39 34.96 0.71
CA PRO A 380 0.91 35.19 1.35
C PRO A 380 1.46 33.96 2.10
N SER A 381 2.54 34.15 2.88
CA SER A 381 3.13 33.09 3.71
C SER A 381 2.13 32.47 4.69
N PHE A 382 2.44 31.26 5.21
CA PHE A 382 1.57 30.58 6.17
C PHE A 382 1.29 31.47 7.40
N GLU A 383 2.28 32.15 7.94
CA GLU A 383 2.14 33.02 9.14
C GLU A 383 1.17 34.19 8.92
N GLU A 384 1.05 34.68 7.70
CA GLU A 384 0.08 35.71 7.33
C GLU A 384 -1.32 35.12 7.08
N ARG A 385 -1.39 33.98 6.38
CA ARG A 385 -2.65 33.25 6.16
C ARG A 385 -3.29 32.83 7.47
N GLU A 386 -2.52 32.31 8.40
CA GLU A 386 -2.98 31.91 9.73
C GLU A 386 -3.72 33.04 10.45
N LYS A 387 -3.19 34.26 10.42
CA LYS A 387 -3.84 35.46 11.04
C LYS A 387 -5.19 35.77 10.40
N LEU A 388 -5.25 35.70 9.06
CA LEU A 388 -6.48 35.93 8.31
C LEU A 388 -7.53 34.87 8.62
N GLN A 389 -7.13 33.60 8.66
CA GLN A 389 -7.99 32.46 8.95
C GLN A 389 -8.50 32.48 10.39
N LYS A 390 -7.65 32.78 11.37
CA LYS A 390 -8.06 33.00 12.78
C LYS A 390 -9.05 34.15 12.93
N THR A 391 -8.87 35.22 12.17
CA THR A 391 -9.82 36.35 12.15
C THR A 391 -11.16 35.97 11.53
N ARG A 392 -11.14 35.17 10.44
CA ARG A 392 -12.35 34.74 9.75
C ARG A 392 -13.17 33.75 10.58
N PHE A 393 -12.54 32.68 11.08
CA PHE A 393 -13.25 31.58 11.72
C PHE A 393 -13.50 31.79 13.21
N ARG A 394 -12.65 32.52 13.91
CA ARG A 394 -12.74 32.80 15.34
C ARG A 394 -12.97 31.54 16.18
N LEU A 395 -12.29 30.45 15.81
CA LEU A 395 -12.38 29.20 16.53
C LEU A 395 -11.78 29.37 17.95
N PRO A 396 -12.30 28.63 18.94
CA PRO A 396 -11.69 28.60 20.26
C PRO A 396 -10.31 27.93 20.23
N LEU A 397 -9.52 28.08 21.30
CA LEU A 397 -8.33 27.26 21.50
C LEU A 397 -8.72 25.79 21.44
N PHE A 398 -7.81 24.95 20.94
CA PHE A 398 -8.04 23.49 20.78
C PHE A 398 -9.32 23.20 19.99
N PRO A 399 -9.43 23.67 18.73
CA PRO A 399 -10.63 23.48 17.93
C PRO A 399 -10.88 21.98 17.74
N THR A 400 -12.14 21.57 17.89
CA THR A 400 -12.55 20.17 17.75
C THR A 400 -13.13 19.90 16.39
N THR A 401 -12.71 18.80 15.74
CA THR A 401 -13.22 18.36 14.44
C THR A 401 -13.14 16.83 14.31
N THR A 402 -13.66 16.28 13.21
CA THR A 402 -13.42 14.90 12.79
C THR A 402 -12.67 14.88 11.47
N ILE A 403 -12.20 13.70 11.04
CA ILE A 403 -11.41 13.59 9.80
C ILE A 403 -12.31 13.70 8.56
N GLY A 404 -13.51 13.11 8.57
CA GLY A 404 -14.44 13.23 7.43
C GLY A 404 -15.60 12.26 7.48
N SER A 405 -15.33 10.98 7.35
CA SER A 405 -16.38 9.96 7.28
C SER A 405 -17.01 9.66 8.64
N PHE A 406 -18.31 9.44 8.61
CA PHE A 406 -19.12 8.89 9.71
C PHE A 406 -19.52 7.42 9.45
N PRO A 407 -20.10 6.71 10.45
CA PRO A 407 -20.40 5.29 10.31
C PRO A 407 -21.21 4.94 9.06
N GLN A 408 -20.69 4.02 8.27
CA GLN A 408 -21.37 3.48 7.07
C GLN A 408 -22.32 2.34 7.49
N THR A 409 -23.54 2.69 7.89
CA THR A 409 -24.57 1.73 8.33
C THR A 409 -24.99 0.77 7.22
N ALA A 410 -25.71 -0.29 7.57
CA ALA A 410 -26.28 -1.23 6.59
C ALA A 410 -27.20 -0.52 5.59
N GLU A 411 -27.96 0.49 6.06
CA GLU A 411 -28.88 1.29 5.22
C GLU A 411 -28.12 2.11 4.18
N VAL A 412 -27.04 2.80 4.59
CA VAL A 412 -26.18 3.58 3.68
C VAL A 412 -25.58 2.68 2.60
N ARG A 413 -25.08 1.49 2.99
CA ARG A 413 -24.54 0.52 2.03
C ARG A 413 -25.62 -0.02 1.09
N SER A 414 -26.83 -0.31 1.61
CA SER A 414 -27.95 -0.79 0.82
C SER A 414 -28.44 0.25 -0.18
N ASN A 415 -28.54 1.52 0.23
CA ASN A 415 -28.93 2.63 -0.65
C ASN A 415 -27.97 2.77 -1.84
N ARG A 416 -26.66 2.75 -1.57
CA ARG A 416 -25.62 2.79 -2.61
C ARG A 416 -25.67 1.58 -3.55
N ALA A 417 -25.88 0.38 -2.99
CA ALA A 417 -26.03 -0.84 -3.77
C ALA A 417 -27.30 -0.83 -4.65
N ALA A 418 -28.40 -0.29 -4.14
CA ALA A 418 -29.64 -0.15 -4.89
C ALA A 418 -29.48 0.82 -6.07
N PHE A 419 -28.81 1.95 -5.84
CA PHE A 419 -28.51 2.93 -6.89
C PHE A 419 -27.61 2.33 -7.98
N ARG A 420 -26.50 1.66 -7.61
CA ARG A 420 -25.63 0.97 -8.56
C ARG A 420 -26.31 -0.11 -9.39
N LYS A 421 -27.36 -0.73 -8.84
CA LYS A 421 -28.19 -1.73 -9.54
C LYS A 421 -29.38 -1.12 -10.31
N ASN A 422 -29.49 0.20 -10.38
CA ASN A 422 -30.61 0.94 -10.97
C ASN A 422 -31.97 0.58 -10.37
N LEU A 423 -32.03 0.18 -9.08
CA LEU A 423 -33.25 -0.13 -8.35
C LEU A 423 -33.92 1.13 -7.77
N ILE A 424 -33.17 2.22 -7.64
CA ILE A 424 -33.64 3.55 -7.25
C ILE A 424 -33.08 4.59 -8.21
N CYS A 425 -33.79 5.69 -8.40
CA CYS A 425 -33.31 6.80 -9.25
C CYS A 425 -32.31 7.71 -8.51
N GLY A 426 -31.60 8.54 -9.28
CA GLY A 426 -30.59 9.47 -8.72
C GLY A 426 -31.15 10.45 -7.69
N GLU A 427 -32.42 10.88 -7.86
CA GLU A 427 -33.06 11.79 -6.91
C GLU A 427 -33.34 11.10 -5.56
N GLN A 428 -33.84 9.86 -5.58
CA GLN A 428 -34.04 9.06 -4.37
C GLN A 428 -32.74 8.78 -3.63
N TYR A 429 -31.68 8.45 -4.40
CA TYR A 429 -30.33 8.25 -3.84
C TYR A 429 -29.81 9.51 -3.17
N ARG A 430 -29.90 10.66 -3.84
CA ARG A 430 -29.46 11.96 -3.34
C ARG A 430 -30.24 12.40 -2.12
N GLN A 431 -31.58 12.29 -2.13
CA GLN A 431 -32.43 12.65 -0.99
C GLN A 431 -32.08 11.85 0.26
N PHE A 432 -31.85 10.54 0.12
CA PHE A 432 -31.40 9.71 1.24
C PHE A 432 -30.07 10.23 1.83
N ASN A 433 -29.09 10.57 0.98
CA ASN A 433 -27.81 11.11 1.44
C ASN A 433 -28.01 12.47 2.15
N PHE A 434 -28.87 13.33 1.65
CA PHE A 434 -29.22 14.59 2.32
C PHE A 434 -29.84 14.38 3.70
N ASP A 435 -30.71 13.41 3.86
CA ASP A 435 -31.30 13.06 5.16
C ASP A 435 -30.21 12.59 6.15
N ARG A 436 -29.29 11.76 5.71
CA ARG A 436 -28.13 11.31 6.54
C ARG A 436 -27.20 12.47 6.89
N ILE A 437 -26.91 13.38 5.95
CA ILE A 437 -26.10 14.57 6.19
C ILE A 437 -26.79 15.47 7.24
N LYS A 438 -28.09 15.70 7.12
CA LYS A 438 -28.87 16.49 8.09
C LYS A 438 -28.78 15.91 9.50
N GLU A 439 -28.95 14.61 9.64
CA GLU A 439 -28.80 13.93 10.93
C GLU A 439 -27.39 14.04 11.47
N CYS A 440 -26.37 13.87 10.61
CA CYS A 440 -24.97 13.96 10.96
C CYS A 440 -24.59 15.38 11.45
N ILE A 441 -24.99 16.43 10.76
CA ILE A 441 -24.76 17.82 11.17
C ILE A 441 -25.43 18.10 12.52
N SER A 442 -26.70 17.72 12.69
CA SER A 442 -27.41 17.88 13.96
C SER A 442 -26.75 17.14 15.13
N LEU A 443 -26.21 15.93 14.86
CA LEU A 443 -25.49 15.15 15.86
C LEU A 443 -24.20 15.85 16.27
N GLN A 444 -23.39 16.32 15.30
CA GLN A 444 -22.13 17.02 15.55
C GLN A 444 -22.35 18.32 16.34
N GLU A 445 -23.42 19.09 16.05
CA GLU A 445 -23.79 20.28 16.82
C GLU A 445 -24.17 19.92 18.27
N LYS A 446 -24.96 18.86 18.50
CA LYS A 446 -25.34 18.39 19.84
C LYS A 446 -24.12 17.90 20.63
N ILE A 447 -23.14 17.28 19.99
CA ILE A 447 -21.89 16.86 20.60
C ILE A 447 -21.03 18.10 20.95
N GLY A 448 -21.15 19.17 20.16
CA GLY A 448 -20.44 20.43 20.36
C GLY A 448 -19.10 20.52 19.64
N LEU A 449 -18.95 19.86 18.49
CA LEU A 449 -17.78 20.04 17.61
C LEU A 449 -17.73 21.49 17.10
N ASP A 450 -16.53 22.02 16.87
CA ASP A 450 -16.32 23.39 16.40
C ASP A 450 -16.31 23.49 14.88
N VAL A 451 -15.72 22.51 14.20
CA VAL A 451 -15.70 22.39 12.74
C VAL A 451 -16.33 21.06 12.35
N LEU A 452 -17.31 21.10 11.46
CA LEU A 452 -18.14 19.96 11.11
C LEU A 452 -17.74 19.34 9.77
N VAL A 453 -18.26 18.15 9.50
CA VAL A 453 -18.11 17.44 8.22
C VAL A 453 -19.46 16.92 7.75
N HIS A 454 -19.65 16.68 6.44
CA HIS A 454 -20.92 16.14 5.93
C HIS A 454 -21.08 14.62 6.17
N GLY A 455 -20.01 13.89 6.50
CA GLY A 455 -20.06 12.48 6.90
C GLY A 455 -19.80 11.47 5.79
N GLU A 456 -19.66 11.88 4.53
CA GLU A 456 -19.23 11.07 3.37
C GLU A 456 -20.15 9.87 3.05
N PHE A 457 -21.46 10.01 3.19
CA PHE A 457 -22.42 8.92 3.00
C PHE A 457 -22.52 8.46 1.53
N GLU A 458 -22.17 9.31 0.57
CA GLU A 458 -22.12 9.04 -0.85
C GLU A 458 -20.93 8.15 -1.27
N ARG A 459 -19.87 8.07 -0.46
CA ARG A 459 -18.60 7.43 -0.81
C ARG A 459 -18.49 6.01 -0.24
N ASN A 460 -18.14 5.05 -1.09
CA ASN A 460 -17.73 3.72 -0.62
C ASN A 460 -16.22 3.64 -0.37
N ASP A 461 -15.44 4.28 -1.23
CA ASP A 461 -13.98 4.34 -1.18
C ASP A 461 -13.51 5.74 -1.62
N MET A 462 -12.41 6.22 -1.06
CA MET A 462 -11.95 7.58 -1.30
C MET A 462 -11.26 7.75 -2.67
N VAL A 463 -10.85 6.68 -3.33
CA VAL A 463 -10.23 6.73 -4.66
C VAL A 463 -11.22 6.34 -5.74
N GLU A 464 -11.97 5.24 -5.55
CA GLU A 464 -13.01 4.81 -6.49
C GLU A 464 -14.04 5.94 -6.73
N TYR A 465 -14.48 6.62 -5.66
CA TYR A 465 -15.45 7.71 -5.77
C TYR A 465 -14.96 8.86 -6.66
N PHE A 466 -13.74 9.33 -6.45
CA PHE A 466 -13.18 10.41 -7.28
C PHE A 466 -12.91 9.96 -8.70
N GLY A 467 -12.36 8.78 -8.90
CA GLY A 467 -12.13 8.23 -10.23
C GLY A 467 -13.44 8.07 -11.04
N GLU A 468 -14.57 7.69 -10.40
CA GLU A 468 -15.89 7.58 -11.05
C GLU A 468 -16.42 8.95 -11.56
N HIS A 469 -15.92 10.06 -11.02
CA HIS A 469 -16.36 11.41 -11.36
C HIS A 469 -15.33 12.21 -12.17
N LEU A 470 -14.12 11.71 -12.31
CA LEU A 470 -13.08 12.25 -13.17
C LEU A 470 -13.09 11.52 -14.52
N GLN A 471 -12.85 12.24 -15.61
CA GLN A 471 -12.57 11.59 -16.90
C GLN A 471 -11.17 10.97 -16.85
N GLY A 472 -10.97 9.89 -17.58
CA GLY A 472 -9.66 9.24 -17.73
C GLY A 472 -9.49 7.96 -16.93
N PHE A 473 -10.49 7.55 -16.15
CA PHE A 473 -10.46 6.31 -15.36
C PHE A 473 -11.34 5.22 -15.97
N LEU A 474 -10.88 3.98 -15.84
CA LEU A 474 -11.68 2.77 -16.08
C LEU A 474 -11.86 1.97 -14.80
N PHE A 475 -13.00 1.26 -14.72
CA PHE A 475 -13.36 0.44 -13.57
C PHE A 475 -13.65 -0.99 -14.01
N THR A 476 -13.01 -1.93 -13.34
CA THR A 476 -13.16 -3.36 -13.56
C THR A 476 -14.31 -3.95 -12.75
N GLU A 477 -14.76 -5.15 -13.12
CA GLU A 477 -15.76 -5.88 -12.34
C GLU A 477 -15.11 -6.88 -11.36
N LYS A 478 -14.05 -7.56 -11.78
CA LYS A 478 -13.44 -8.70 -11.09
C LYS A 478 -11.96 -8.53 -10.76
N ALA A 479 -11.35 -7.42 -11.13
CA ALA A 479 -9.92 -7.18 -10.94
C ALA A 479 -9.55 -6.91 -9.46
N TRP A 480 -9.89 -7.86 -8.60
CA TRP A 480 -9.55 -7.83 -7.19
C TRP A 480 -8.09 -8.21 -6.97
N VAL A 481 -7.41 -7.46 -6.09
CA VAL A 481 -6.05 -7.72 -5.63
C VAL A 481 -6.07 -7.89 -4.12
N GLN A 482 -5.33 -8.87 -3.61
CA GLN A 482 -5.25 -9.13 -2.18
C GLN A 482 -4.53 -7.98 -1.46
N SER A 483 -5.12 -7.52 -0.35
CA SER A 483 -4.50 -6.55 0.55
C SER A 483 -3.96 -7.23 1.82
N TYR A 484 -4.78 -7.98 2.53
CA TYR A 484 -4.37 -8.86 3.63
C TYR A 484 -5.47 -9.87 3.97
N GLY A 485 -5.09 -11.09 4.29
CA GLY A 485 -6.03 -12.15 4.64
C GLY A 485 -7.15 -12.28 3.60
N THR A 486 -8.40 -12.04 4.03
CA THR A 486 -9.58 -12.07 3.15
C THR A 486 -9.98 -10.71 2.58
N ARG A 487 -9.24 -9.65 2.91
CA ARG A 487 -9.49 -8.32 2.35
C ARG A 487 -8.81 -8.16 1.01
N CYS A 488 -9.61 -7.77 0.02
CA CYS A 488 -9.15 -7.40 -1.31
C CYS A 488 -9.54 -5.95 -1.61
N VAL A 489 -8.83 -5.33 -2.53
CA VAL A 489 -9.11 -4.03 -3.12
C VAL A 489 -9.27 -4.19 -4.62
N LYS A 490 -9.95 -3.25 -5.24
CA LYS A 490 -10.14 -3.20 -6.69
C LYS A 490 -9.73 -1.82 -7.19
N PRO A 491 -8.42 -1.62 -7.48
CA PRO A 491 -7.91 -0.33 -7.88
C PRO A 491 -8.55 0.15 -9.20
N PRO A 492 -8.90 1.44 -9.31
CA PRO A 492 -9.20 2.04 -10.60
C PRO A 492 -8.01 1.96 -11.55
N ILE A 493 -8.26 2.09 -12.84
CA ILE A 493 -7.22 2.12 -13.88
C ILE A 493 -7.16 3.54 -14.45
N VAL A 494 -5.99 4.18 -14.38
CA VAL A 494 -5.75 5.43 -15.11
C VAL A 494 -5.54 5.03 -16.58
N TRP A 495 -6.52 5.35 -17.43
CA TRP A 495 -6.54 4.93 -18.82
C TRP A 495 -6.20 6.07 -19.79
N GLU A 496 -6.77 7.26 -19.54
CA GLU A 496 -6.63 8.45 -20.39
C GLU A 496 -6.00 9.61 -19.59
N ASP A 497 -5.76 10.73 -20.25
CA ASP A 497 -5.42 11.97 -19.57
C ASP A 497 -6.59 12.39 -18.65
N VAL A 498 -6.25 12.71 -17.40
CA VAL A 498 -7.28 12.93 -16.37
C VAL A 498 -7.78 14.36 -16.40
N SER A 499 -9.11 14.52 -16.41
CA SER A 499 -9.74 15.85 -16.36
C SER A 499 -10.97 15.90 -15.49
N TRP A 500 -11.25 17.08 -14.96
CA TRP A 500 -12.46 17.38 -14.20
C TRP A 500 -13.60 17.75 -15.15
N MET A 501 -14.76 17.14 -14.97
CA MET A 501 -15.93 17.34 -15.85
C MET A 501 -16.99 18.26 -15.26
N ARG A 502 -17.19 18.15 -13.95
CA ARG A 502 -18.23 18.86 -13.20
C ARG A 502 -17.94 18.77 -11.70
N PRO A 503 -18.58 19.64 -10.89
CA PRO A 503 -18.48 19.53 -9.43
C PRO A 503 -18.81 18.13 -8.92
N ILE A 504 -17.96 17.60 -8.03
CA ILE A 504 -18.02 16.23 -7.50
C ILE A 504 -18.64 16.22 -6.12
N THR A 505 -18.17 17.10 -5.24
CA THR A 505 -18.47 17.13 -3.79
C THR A 505 -19.24 18.38 -3.39
N VAL A 506 -19.26 19.40 -4.23
CA VAL A 506 -19.82 20.73 -3.94
C VAL A 506 -21.27 20.66 -3.46
N GLU A 507 -22.13 19.87 -4.13
CA GLU A 507 -23.54 19.74 -3.79
C GLU A 507 -23.74 19.30 -2.31
N TYR A 508 -23.02 18.26 -1.88
CA TYR A 508 -23.12 17.71 -0.52
C TYR A 508 -22.50 18.64 0.52
N ALA A 509 -21.37 19.27 0.21
CA ALA A 509 -20.71 20.21 1.11
C ALA A 509 -21.55 21.47 1.32
N VAL A 510 -22.09 22.04 0.26
CA VAL A 510 -22.97 23.23 0.31
C VAL A 510 -24.27 22.92 1.06
N TYR A 511 -24.89 21.76 0.80
CA TYR A 511 -26.07 21.33 1.55
C TYR A 511 -25.74 21.21 3.05
N ALA A 512 -24.64 20.57 3.42
CA ALA A 512 -24.22 20.46 4.80
C ALA A 512 -23.99 21.85 5.44
N GLN A 513 -23.32 22.76 4.73
CA GLN A 513 -23.08 24.12 5.21
C GLN A 513 -24.40 24.93 5.39
N SER A 514 -25.40 24.67 4.58
CA SER A 514 -26.73 25.34 4.70
C SER A 514 -27.49 24.97 5.98
N LEU A 515 -27.11 23.90 6.65
CA LEU A 515 -27.77 23.37 7.86
C LEU A 515 -27.19 23.96 9.17
N THR A 516 -26.08 24.71 9.12
CA THR A 516 -25.38 25.18 10.30
C THR A 516 -24.64 26.50 10.05
N ASN A 517 -24.43 27.28 11.14
CA ASN A 517 -23.58 28.47 11.11
C ASN A 517 -22.11 28.16 11.41
N LYS A 518 -21.78 26.96 11.82
CA LYS A 518 -20.40 26.52 12.04
C LYS A 518 -19.72 26.20 10.70
N PRO A 519 -18.39 26.32 10.60
CA PRO A 519 -17.69 25.88 9.39
C PRO A 519 -17.90 24.38 9.12
N VAL A 520 -18.20 24.04 7.87
CA VAL A 520 -18.21 22.65 7.39
C VAL A 520 -17.04 22.46 6.45
N LYS A 521 -16.27 21.37 6.64
CA LYS A 521 -15.16 21.05 5.76
C LYS A 521 -15.64 20.45 4.44
N GLY A 522 -15.13 20.97 3.31
CA GLY A 522 -15.11 20.25 2.06
C GLY A 522 -14.08 19.13 2.12
N MET A 523 -14.44 17.93 1.68
CA MET A 523 -13.61 16.72 1.85
C MET A 523 -13.19 16.17 0.49
N LEU A 524 -11.88 16.08 0.25
CA LEU A 524 -11.30 15.63 -1.01
C LEU A 524 -10.19 14.59 -0.76
N THR A 525 -9.90 13.79 -1.78
CA THR A 525 -8.70 12.95 -1.83
C THR A 525 -7.65 13.65 -2.66
N GLY A 526 -6.41 13.64 -2.19
CA GLY A 526 -5.28 14.26 -2.86
C GLY A 526 -4.79 13.47 -4.08
N PRO A 527 -4.07 14.16 -4.99
CA PRO A 527 -3.67 13.59 -6.29
C PRO A 527 -2.73 12.41 -6.15
N VAL A 528 -1.82 12.45 -5.18
CA VAL A 528 -0.84 11.38 -4.96
C VAL A 528 -1.55 10.11 -4.46
N THR A 529 -2.54 10.24 -3.58
CA THR A 529 -3.35 9.13 -3.09
C THR A 529 -4.20 8.54 -4.22
N ILE A 530 -4.86 9.36 -5.04
CA ILE A 530 -5.65 8.88 -6.18
C ILE A 530 -4.76 8.07 -7.15
N LEU A 531 -3.57 8.58 -7.48
CA LEU A 531 -2.64 7.88 -8.37
C LEU A 531 -2.11 6.58 -7.75
N ASN A 532 -1.65 6.64 -6.50
CA ASN A 532 -0.97 5.52 -5.84
C ASN A 532 -1.89 4.33 -5.53
N TRP A 533 -3.18 4.56 -5.37
CA TRP A 533 -4.18 3.51 -5.16
C TRP A 533 -4.93 3.15 -6.45
N SER A 534 -4.43 3.59 -7.59
CA SER A 534 -4.86 3.19 -8.93
C SER A 534 -3.77 2.36 -9.62
N PHE A 535 -4.10 1.70 -10.72
CA PHE A 535 -3.11 1.18 -11.66
C PHE A 535 -2.70 2.33 -12.59
N PRO A 536 -1.48 2.87 -12.46
CA PRO A 536 -1.02 3.99 -13.27
C PRO A 536 -0.70 3.54 -14.70
N ARG A 537 -0.74 4.47 -15.64
CA ARG A 537 -0.25 4.29 -17.01
C ARG A 537 1.26 4.08 -17.04
N GLU A 538 1.75 3.37 -18.05
CA GLU A 538 3.20 3.17 -18.30
C GLU A 538 3.72 3.99 -19.48
N ASP A 539 2.83 4.63 -20.27
CA ASP A 539 3.18 5.48 -21.39
C ASP A 539 3.38 6.97 -21.04
N VAL A 540 3.03 7.33 -19.80
CA VAL A 540 3.15 8.68 -19.22
C VAL A 540 3.84 8.58 -17.87
N SER A 541 4.70 9.53 -17.52
CA SER A 541 5.39 9.55 -16.22
C SER A 541 4.40 9.65 -15.05
N LEU A 542 4.78 9.17 -13.87
CA LEU A 542 3.97 9.32 -12.65
C LEU A 542 3.78 10.80 -12.29
N GLU A 543 4.80 11.62 -12.50
CA GLU A 543 4.74 13.07 -12.31
C GLU A 543 3.66 13.71 -13.16
N GLU A 544 3.65 13.44 -14.47
CA GLU A 544 2.64 14.00 -15.39
C GLU A 544 1.23 13.54 -15.02
N GLN A 545 1.05 12.26 -14.68
CA GLN A 545 -0.25 11.74 -14.21
C GLN A 545 -0.70 12.43 -12.91
N ALA A 546 0.22 12.63 -11.95
CA ALA A 546 -0.07 13.32 -10.71
C ALA A 546 -0.46 14.79 -10.94
N LEU A 547 0.22 15.48 -11.86
CA LEU A 547 -0.10 16.86 -12.22
C LEU A 547 -1.47 16.98 -12.91
N GLN A 548 -1.83 16.05 -13.79
CA GLN A 548 -3.16 16.00 -14.41
C GLN A 548 -4.25 15.83 -13.36
N ILE A 549 -4.07 14.89 -12.43
CA ILE A 549 -5.02 14.66 -11.32
C ILE A 549 -5.06 15.89 -10.41
N ALA A 550 -3.92 16.50 -10.11
CA ALA A 550 -3.83 17.71 -9.29
C ALA A 550 -4.61 18.88 -9.89
N LEU A 551 -4.46 19.13 -11.20
CA LEU A 551 -5.24 20.15 -11.93
C LEU A 551 -6.74 19.85 -11.88
N ALA A 552 -7.15 18.60 -12.02
CA ALA A 552 -8.54 18.21 -11.92
C ALA A 552 -9.11 18.42 -10.50
N VAL A 553 -8.38 18.03 -9.45
CA VAL A 553 -8.78 18.24 -8.05
C VAL A 553 -8.74 19.73 -7.68
N ARG A 554 -7.79 20.51 -8.22
CA ARG A 554 -7.74 21.98 -8.06
C ARG A 554 -9.03 22.65 -8.51
N LYS A 555 -9.60 22.22 -9.64
CA LYS A 555 -10.90 22.75 -10.11
C LYS A 555 -12.03 22.49 -9.12
N GLU A 556 -12.01 21.32 -8.46
CA GLU A 556 -12.98 21.00 -7.40
C GLU A 556 -12.75 21.87 -6.13
N VAL A 557 -11.50 22.07 -5.72
CA VAL A 557 -11.15 22.97 -4.60
C VAL A 557 -11.65 24.38 -4.83
N LEU A 558 -11.40 24.94 -6.02
CA LEU A 558 -11.85 26.28 -6.39
C LEU A 558 -13.38 26.37 -6.46
N ALA A 559 -14.06 25.32 -6.96
CA ALA A 559 -15.51 25.27 -6.98
C ALA A 559 -16.11 25.23 -5.55
N LEU A 560 -15.52 24.49 -4.63
CA LEU A 560 -15.92 24.49 -3.21
C LEU A 560 -15.78 25.90 -2.60
N GLU A 561 -14.64 26.56 -2.82
CA GLU A 561 -14.39 27.91 -2.34
C GLU A 561 -15.38 28.93 -2.93
N GLU A 562 -15.64 28.87 -4.24
CA GLU A 562 -16.62 29.74 -4.93
C GLU A 562 -18.03 29.62 -4.32
N HIS A 563 -18.41 28.40 -3.90
CA HIS A 563 -19.68 28.13 -3.24
C HIS A 563 -19.67 28.38 -1.72
N GLY A 564 -18.63 29.03 -1.19
CA GLY A 564 -18.59 29.53 0.18
C GLY A 564 -18.01 28.56 1.21
N ILE A 565 -17.48 27.41 0.80
CA ILE A 565 -16.80 26.48 1.70
C ILE A 565 -15.44 27.10 2.07
N GLY A 566 -15.26 27.42 3.35
CA GLY A 566 -14.08 28.14 3.85
C GLY A 566 -12.98 27.25 4.40
N ILE A 567 -13.26 25.99 4.70
CA ILE A 567 -12.27 24.99 5.13
C ILE A 567 -12.35 23.80 4.18
N ILE A 568 -11.24 23.41 3.59
CA ILE A 568 -11.17 22.30 2.61
C ILE A 568 -10.07 21.35 3.04
N GLN A 569 -10.41 20.09 3.24
CA GLN A 569 -9.46 19.03 3.57
C GLN A 569 -9.16 18.18 2.35
N ILE A 570 -7.88 17.97 2.08
CA ILE A 570 -7.35 17.19 0.95
C ILE A 570 -6.46 16.12 1.53
N ASP A 571 -6.93 14.87 1.55
CA ASP A 571 -6.27 13.77 2.25
C ASP A 571 -5.21 13.08 1.39
N GLU A 572 -3.96 13.02 1.88
CA GLU A 572 -2.85 12.31 1.25
C GLU A 572 -2.44 11.07 2.04
N ALA A 573 -3.39 10.15 2.17
CA ALA A 573 -3.21 8.90 2.91
C ALA A 573 -2.08 8.01 2.37
N ALA A 574 -1.84 8.04 1.05
CA ALA A 574 -0.87 7.17 0.39
C ALA A 574 0.49 7.82 0.10
N LEU A 575 0.75 9.04 0.58
CA LEU A 575 2.00 9.74 0.31
C LEU A 575 3.22 8.90 0.72
N LYS A 576 3.27 8.41 1.96
CA LYS A 576 4.38 7.61 2.45
C LYS A 576 4.42 6.20 1.86
N GLU A 577 3.29 5.66 1.47
CA GLU A 577 3.16 4.26 1.07
C GLU A 577 3.97 3.89 -0.18
N LYS A 578 4.22 4.84 -1.05
CA LYS A 578 4.90 4.66 -2.33
C LYS A 578 6.29 5.32 -2.38
N LEU A 579 6.81 5.73 -1.22
CA LEU A 579 8.22 6.11 -1.14
C LEU A 579 9.09 5.00 -1.73
N PRO A 580 10.08 5.32 -2.54
CA PRO A 580 11.11 4.38 -2.94
C PRO A 580 11.72 3.68 -1.72
N LEU A 581 12.10 2.42 -1.88
CA LEU A 581 12.63 1.62 -0.78
C LEU A 581 13.98 2.13 -0.26
N ARG A 582 14.68 2.94 -1.07
CA ARG A 582 15.94 3.59 -0.74
C ARG A 582 15.76 5.07 -0.51
N ARG A 583 16.38 5.59 0.55
CA ARG A 583 16.33 7.01 0.89
C ARG A 583 16.99 7.90 -0.15
N SER A 584 18.06 7.43 -0.79
CA SER A 584 18.72 8.13 -1.89
C SER A 584 17.78 8.46 -3.05
N ASP A 585 16.75 7.66 -3.24
CA ASP A 585 15.85 7.74 -4.38
C ASP A 585 14.56 8.52 -4.04
N TRP A 586 14.34 8.90 -2.76
CA TRP A 586 13.11 9.57 -2.30
C TRP A 586 12.83 10.88 -3.01
N HIS A 587 13.83 11.75 -3.13
CA HIS A 587 13.67 13.05 -3.79
C HIS A 587 13.59 12.89 -5.30
N GLY A 588 14.64 12.47 -5.96
CA GLY A 588 14.69 12.42 -7.42
C GLY A 588 13.62 11.57 -8.09
N GLU A 589 13.07 10.56 -7.38
CA GLU A 589 12.11 9.63 -7.98
C GLU A 589 10.67 9.85 -7.53
N TYR A 590 10.44 10.52 -6.39
CA TYR A 590 9.10 10.58 -5.82
C TYR A 590 8.72 11.94 -5.19
N LEU A 591 9.42 12.37 -4.15
CA LEU A 591 9.02 13.54 -3.37
C LEU A 591 9.06 14.85 -4.19
N ASP A 592 10.00 14.96 -5.14
CA ASP A 592 10.16 16.14 -5.98
C ASP A 592 8.99 16.40 -6.93
N TRP A 593 8.15 15.39 -7.19
CA TRP A 593 6.89 15.58 -7.90
C TRP A 593 5.64 15.43 -7.01
N ALA A 594 5.69 14.58 -5.98
CA ALA A 594 4.54 14.29 -5.14
C ALA A 594 4.14 15.51 -4.29
N ILE A 595 5.10 16.18 -3.65
CA ILE A 595 4.85 17.39 -2.86
C ILE A 595 4.34 18.56 -3.72
N PRO A 596 4.99 18.91 -4.86
CA PRO A 596 4.45 19.93 -5.75
C PRO A 596 3.06 19.60 -6.28
N SER A 597 2.74 18.34 -6.59
CA SER A 597 1.40 17.94 -7.03
C SER A 597 0.33 18.26 -5.98
N PHE A 598 0.60 18.03 -4.70
CA PHE A 598 -0.31 18.43 -3.63
C PHE A 598 -0.43 19.95 -3.53
N ARG A 599 0.68 20.70 -3.59
CA ARG A 599 0.69 22.16 -3.53
C ARG A 599 -0.12 22.79 -4.67
N LEU A 600 -0.04 22.23 -5.87
CA LEU A 600 -0.80 22.66 -7.05
C LEU A 600 -2.31 22.62 -6.79
N VAL A 601 -2.81 21.64 -6.05
CA VAL A 601 -4.24 21.49 -5.78
C VAL A 601 -4.83 22.70 -5.04
N HIS A 602 -4.08 23.28 -4.12
CA HIS A 602 -4.59 24.32 -3.22
C HIS A 602 -3.96 25.71 -3.39
N SER A 603 -2.95 25.85 -4.24
CA SER A 603 -2.22 27.12 -4.41
C SER A 603 -3.09 28.27 -4.93
N GLY A 604 -4.21 27.99 -5.59
CA GLY A 604 -5.09 28.99 -6.18
C GLY A 604 -6.18 29.54 -5.24
N VAL A 605 -6.32 29.04 -4.01
CA VAL A 605 -7.36 29.52 -3.08
C VAL A 605 -6.99 30.84 -2.43
N ARG A 606 -8.00 31.57 -1.97
CA ARG A 606 -7.81 32.83 -1.21
C ARG A 606 -7.08 32.56 0.11
N PRO A 607 -6.34 33.56 0.62
CA PRO A 607 -5.61 33.42 1.88
C PRO A 607 -6.47 33.04 3.09
N GLU A 608 -7.72 33.49 3.12
CA GLU A 608 -8.69 33.24 4.19
C GLU A 608 -9.28 31.80 4.14
N THR A 609 -9.10 31.07 3.04
CA THR A 609 -9.54 29.69 2.93
C THR A 609 -8.50 28.79 3.57
N GLN A 610 -8.93 28.00 4.56
CA GLN A 610 -8.04 27.12 5.33
C GLN A 610 -7.96 25.75 4.68
N ILE A 611 -6.75 25.29 4.41
CA ILE A 611 -6.46 23.98 3.83
C ILE A 611 -6.01 23.02 4.90
N HIS A 612 -6.76 21.96 5.07
CA HIS A 612 -6.41 20.80 5.90
C HIS A 612 -5.87 19.66 5.06
N THR A 613 -5.04 18.82 5.66
CA THR A 613 -4.70 17.50 5.12
C THR A 613 -4.69 16.47 6.24
N HIS A 614 -4.91 15.22 5.87
CA HIS A 614 -4.84 14.09 6.80
C HIS A 614 -3.91 13.02 6.26
N MET A 615 -3.11 12.46 7.17
CA MET A 615 -2.20 11.36 6.88
C MET A 615 -2.47 10.18 7.80
N CYS A 616 -2.77 9.03 7.21
CA CYS A 616 -2.90 7.77 7.91
C CYS A 616 -1.52 7.16 8.19
N TYR A 617 -1.43 6.39 9.28
CA TYR A 617 -0.22 5.69 9.74
C TYR A 617 0.87 6.57 10.39
N SER A 618 1.51 6.04 11.45
CA SER A 618 2.25 6.79 12.46
C SER A 618 3.77 6.97 12.25
N GLU A 619 4.35 6.53 11.13
CA GLU A 619 5.81 6.56 10.96
C GLU A 619 6.29 7.68 10.00
N PHE A 620 5.82 8.92 10.21
CA PHE A 620 6.16 10.07 9.34
C PHE A 620 7.46 10.79 9.72
N ALA A 621 8.10 10.46 10.83
CA ALA A 621 9.29 11.17 11.32
C ALA A 621 10.39 11.33 10.25
N ALA A 622 10.53 10.34 9.35
CA ALA A 622 11.56 10.36 8.32
C ALA A 622 11.31 11.38 7.19
N ILE A 623 10.06 11.83 6.98
CA ILE A 623 9.65 12.79 5.92
C ILE A 623 8.88 13.99 6.49
N ILE A 624 9.13 14.33 7.74
CA ILE A 624 8.35 15.37 8.42
C ILE A 624 8.59 16.77 7.81
N ARG A 625 9.81 17.04 7.29
CA ARG A 625 10.13 18.30 6.60
C ARG A 625 9.42 18.40 5.26
N GLU A 626 9.33 17.32 4.54
CA GLU A 626 8.62 17.24 3.27
C GLU A 626 7.12 17.43 3.48
N ILE A 627 6.58 16.89 4.59
CA ILE A 627 5.18 17.11 5.00
C ILE A 627 4.94 18.58 5.33
N ASP A 628 5.82 19.25 6.07
CA ASP A 628 5.72 20.68 6.33
C ASP A 628 5.77 21.51 5.03
N SER A 629 6.58 21.06 4.07
CA SER A 629 6.70 21.69 2.75
C SER A 629 5.47 21.54 1.83
N MET A 630 4.48 20.72 2.20
CA MET A 630 3.20 20.63 1.50
C MET A 630 2.39 21.95 1.59
N ASP A 631 2.74 22.83 2.51
CA ASP A 631 2.14 24.16 2.71
C ASP A 631 0.62 24.11 2.98
N ALA A 632 0.14 23.05 3.64
CA ALA A 632 -1.19 23.00 4.22
C ALA A 632 -1.26 23.91 5.47
N ASP A 633 -2.45 24.38 5.85
CA ASP A 633 -2.63 25.22 7.03
C ASP A 633 -2.81 24.39 8.31
N VAL A 634 -3.43 23.21 8.20
CA VAL A 634 -3.63 22.26 9.31
C VAL A 634 -3.31 20.85 8.83
N ILE A 635 -2.49 20.12 9.59
CA ILE A 635 -2.15 18.71 9.29
C ILE A 635 -2.58 17.81 10.43
N THR A 636 -3.36 16.77 10.14
CA THR A 636 -3.79 15.77 11.10
C THR A 636 -3.11 14.43 10.87
N PHE A 637 -2.79 13.70 11.95
CA PHE A 637 -2.08 12.43 11.92
C PHE A 637 -2.75 11.40 12.79
N GLU A 638 -2.62 10.12 12.44
CA GLU A 638 -2.82 9.02 13.39
C GLU A 638 -1.65 8.99 14.39
N ALA A 639 -1.93 9.19 15.67
CA ALA A 639 -0.90 9.32 16.70
C ALA A 639 -1.13 8.43 17.93
N SER A 640 -2.35 7.95 18.17
CA SER A 640 -2.69 7.25 19.42
C SER A 640 -1.98 5.91 19.61
N ARG A 641 -1.67 5.20 18.52
CA ARG A 641 -1.00 3.91 18.53
C ARG A 641 0.52 3.98 18.67
N SER A 642 1.14 5.07 18.22
CA SER A 642 2.59 5.27 18.27
C SER A 642 3.09 5.92 19.55
N ASN A 643 2.25 5.98 20.57
CA ASN A 643 2.57 6.65 21.83
C ASN A 643 3.03 8.12 21.65
N LEU A 644 2.60 8.76 20.57
CA LEU A 644 2.93 10.13 20.20
C LEU A 644 4.42 10.36 19.83
N ASP A 645 5.14 9.34 19.38
CA ASP A 645 6.57 9.44 19.03
C ASP A 645 6.83 10.49 17.91
N ILE A 646 5.84 10.74 17.05
CA ILE A 646 5.93 11.78 16.01
C ILE A 646 6.16 13.19 16.57
N LEU A 647 5.72 13.45 17.81
CA LEU A 647 5.82 14.79 18.40
C LEU A 647 7.28 15.26 18.61
N ASP A 648 8.21 14.33 18.81
CA ASP A 648 9.63 14.67 18.93
C ASP A 648 10.20 15.13 17.60
N ALA A 649 9.88 14.41 16.52
CA ALA A 649 10.29 14.80 15.18
C ALA A 649 9.71 16.17 14.74
N LEU A 650 8.44 16.44 15.08
CA LEU A 650 7.80 17.74 14.82
C LEU A 650 8.53 18.89 15.52
N LYS A 651 8.92 18.71 16.78
CA LYS A 651 9.66 19.71 17.53
C LYS A 651 11.08 19.93 16.96
N GLU A 652 11.77 18.85 16.63
CA GLU A 652 13.14 18.90 16.10
C GLU A 652 13.23 19.58 14.74
N CYS A 653 12.23 19.41 13.87
CA CYS A 653 12.23 20.06 12.56
C CYS A 653 11.74 21.52 12.58
N GLY A 654 11.23 22.02 13.71
CA GLY A 654 10.68 23.36 13.81
C GLY A 654 9.39 23.56 13.03
N PHE A 655 8.52 22.55 13.03
CA PHE A 655 7.26 22.50 12.31
C PHE A 655 6.38 23.71 12.61
N LYS A 656 5.89 24.39 11.58
CA LYS A 656 5.20 25.69 11.71
C LYS A 656 3.68 25.60 11.64
N THR A 657 3.18 24.63 10.92
CA THR A 657 1.75 24.43 10.60
C THR A 657 0.95 24.10 11.86
N GLU A 658 -0.36 24.35 11.86
CA GLU A 658 -1.26 23.85 12.90
C GLU A 658 -1.41 22.33 12.81
N ILE A 659 -1.53 21.64 13.95
CA ILE A 659 -1.41 20.19 14.02
C ILE A 659 -2.56 19.57 14.81
N GLY A 660 -3.12 18.48 14.27
CA GLY A 660 -4.12 17.64 14.94
C GLY A 660 -3.64 16.20 15.09
N PRO A 661 -2.78 15.86 16.07
CA PRO A 661 -2.50 14.47 16.38
C PRO A 661 -3.76 13.81 16.94
N GLY A 662 -4.11 12.61 16.45
CA GLY A 662 -5.29 11.90 16.92
C GLY A 662 -5.23 11.61 18.42
N VAL A 663 -6.33 11.90 19.13
CA VAL A 663 -6.40 11.74 20.58
C VAL A 663 -6.89 10.37 21.03
N TYR A 664 -7.47 9.58 20.11
CA TYR A 664 -7.88 8.21 20.37
C TYR A 664 -7.90 7.33 19.10
N ASP A 665 -7.67 6.02 19.30
CA ASP A 665 -7.69 4.99 18.27
C ASP A 665 -9.10 4.67 17.80
N ILE A 666 -9.38 4.90 16.51
CA ILE A 666 -10.67 4.59 15.89
C ILE A 666 -10.81 3.11 15.48
N HIS A 667 -9.75 2.33 15.49
CA HIS A 667 -9.77 0.93 15.11
C HIS A 667 -10.21 0.01 16.26
N SER A 668 -10.29 0.53 17.49
CA SER A 668 -10.84 -0.16 18.67
C SER A 668 -12.32 0.23 18.87
N PRO A 669 -13.22 -0.70 19.19
CA PRO A 669 -14.60 -0.39 19.57
C PRO A 669 -14.72 0.24 20.96
N ARG A 670 -13.61 0.35 21.69
CA ARG A 670 -13.55 0.92 23.02
C ARG A 670 -13.84 2.42 22.98
N ILE A 671 -14.69 2.90 23.88
CA ILE A 671 -14.92 4.33 24.09
C ILE A 671 -13.86 4.86 25.07
N PRO A 672 -12.95 5.77 24.65
CA PRO A 672 -11.94 6.35 25.52
C PRO A 672 -12.58 7.23 26.61
N GLY A 673 -12.03 7.19 27.83
CA GLY A 673 -12.48 8.09 28.91
C GLY A 673 -11.99 9.53 28.69
N GLU A 674 -12.71 10.51 29.26
CA GLU A 674 -12.35 11.91 29.23
C GLU A 674 -10.93 12.17 29.81
N THR A 675 -10.63 11.53 30.95
CA THR A 675 -9.31 11.63 31.62
C THR A 675 -8.18 11.12 30.72
N GLU A 676 -8.38 10.01 30.02
CA GLU A 676 -7.40 9.45 29.09
C GLU A 676 -7.10 10.43 27.94
N ILE A 677 -8.15 11.05 27.40
CA ILE A 677 -7.99 12.05 26.32
C ILE A 677 -7.27 13.29 26.86
N MET A 678 -7.61 13.75 28.07
CA MET A 678 -6.92 14.87 28.72
C MET A 678 -5.43 14.60 28.92
N GLU A 679 -5.07 13.41 29.39
CA GLU A 679 -3.67 13.01 29.53
C GLU A 679 -2.92 13.06 28.20
N ASN A 680 -3.53 12.59 27.10
CA ASN A 680 -2.95 12.68 25.78
C ASN A 680 -2.78 14.15 25.33
N LEU A 681 -3.78 15.00 25.53
CA LEU A 681 -3.70 16.43 25.21
C LEU A 681 -2.59 17.14 26.00
N HIS A 682 -2.45 16.87 27.31
CA HIS A 682 -1.35 17.42 28.12
C HIS A 682 0.02 16.92 27.62
N ARG A 683 0.13 15.68 27.15
CA ARG A 683 1.38 15.18 26.56
C ARG A 683 1.71 15.92 25.24
N MET A 684 0.71 16.18 24.40
CA MET A 684 0.85 16.95 23.17
C MET A 684 1.30 18.38 23.45
N LEU A 685 0.73 19.04 24.45
CA LEU A 685 1.06 20.41 24.84
C LEU A 685 2.48 20.61 25.41
N ARG A 686 3.19 19.53 25.77
CA ARG A 686 4.63 19.60 26.07
C ARG A 686 5.50 19.88 24.85
N LYS A 687 4.95 19.69 23.64
CA LYS A 687 5.68 19.74 22.38
C LYS A 687 5.04 20.69 21.36
N ILE A 688 3.75 20.94 21.45
CA ILE A 688 2.95 21.76 20.54
C ILE A 688 2.44 22.99 21.28
N LEU A 689 2.52 24.15 20.65
CA LEU A 689 1.97 25.38 21.19
C LEU A 689 0.43 25.30 21.27
N PRO A 690 -0.20 25.85 22.33
CA PRO A 690 -1.66 25.76 22.50
C PRO A 690 -2.47 26.28 21.31
N GLU A 691 -2.02 27.37 20.69
CA GLU A 691 -2.67 27.97 19.53
C GLU A 691 -2.49 27.24 18.21
N LYS A 692 -1.70 26.15 18.21
CA LYS A 692 -1.44 25.29 17.05
C LYS A 692 -2.11 23.91 17.16
N LEU A 693 -2.66 23.57 18.32
CA LEU A 693 -3.18 22.23 18.58
C LEU A 693 -4.66 22.11 18.23
N TRP A 694 -4.99 21.20 17.31
CA TRP A 694 -6.33 20.73 17.00
C TRP A 694 -6.66 19.43 17.75
N VAL A 695 -7.95 19.18 18.01
CA VAL A 695 -8.43 17.99 18.71
C VAL A 695 -9.33 17.19 17.78
N ASN A 696 -8.88 16.00 17.41
CA ASN A 696 -9.56 15.11 16.45
C ASN A 696 -9.29 13.63 16.76
N PRO A 697 -10.13 12.69 16.27
CA PRO A 697 -9.82 11.26 16.30
C PRO A 697 -8.62 10.94 15.38
N ASP A 698 -8.06 9.73 15.52
CA ASP A 698 -6.94 9.29 14.66
C ASP A 698 -7.28 9.30 13.18
N CYS A 699 -8.46 8.82 12.79
CA CYS A 699 -8.85 8.72 11.39
C CYS A 699 -10.38 8.84 11.22
N GLY A 700 -10.89 8.61 10.01
CA GLY A 700 -12.33 8.61 9.70
C GLY A 700 -13.11 7.51 10.43
N LEU A 701 -14.37 7.79 10.78
CA LEU A 701 -15.21 6.93 11.63
C LEU A 701 -16.03 5.90 10.84
N LYS A 702 -15.79 5.74 9.57
CA LYS A 702 -16.53 4.91 8.62
C LYS A 702 -16.79 3.47 9.09
N THR A 703 -15.83 2.86 9.77
CA THR A 703 -15.87 1.46 10.21
C THR A 703 -16.44 1.28 11.62
N ARG A 704 -16.82 2.36 12.30
CA ARG A 704 -17.33 2.36 13.66
C ARG A 704 -18.85 2.19 13.74
N GLY A 705 -19.32 1.76 14.92
CA GLY A 705 -20.73 1.81 15.27
C GLY A 705 -21.16 3.20 15.75
N ASN A 706 -22.47 3.49 15.70
CA ASN A 706 -22.98 4.79 16.13
C ASN A 706 -22.76 5.08 17.62
N GLU A 707 -22.99 4.09 18.49
CA GLU A 707 -22.88 4.27 19.96
C GLU A 707 -21.46 4.63 20.37
N GLU A 708 -20.48 3.86 19.90
CA GLU A 708 -19.07 4.10 20.20
C GLU A 708 -18.57 5.42 19.59
N THR A 709 -19.04 5.79 18.39
CA THR A 709 -18.73 7.08 17.76
C THR A 709 -19.25 8.24 18.61
N ILE A 710 -20.51 8.20 19.01
CA ILE A 710 -21.13 9.25 19.79
C ILE A 710 -20.46 9.37 21.16
N GLY A 711 -20.22 8.24 21.84
CA GLY A 711 -19.55 8.22 23.14
C GLY A 711 -18.13 8.82 23.08
N SER A 712 -17.34 8.38 22.12
CA SER A 712 -15.95 8.85 21.94
C SER A 712 -15.88 10.34 21.61
N LEU A 713 -16.72 10.83 20.69
CA LEU A 713 -16.76 12.24 20.33
C LEU A 713 -17.27 13.14 21.46
N LYS A 714 -18.22 12.68 22.29
CA LYS A 714 -18.66 13.41 23.49
C LYS A 714 -17.51 13.57 24.50
N ASN A 715 -16.78 12.51 24.77
CA ASN A 715 -15.65 12.55 25.71
C ASN A 715 -14.53 13.44 25.14
N MET A 716 -14.27 13.38 23.82
CA MET A 716 -13.29 14.23 23.15
C MET A 716 -13.65 15.72 23.27
N THR A 717 -14.90 16.10 23.01
CA THR A 717 -15.33 17.49 23.13
C THR A 717 -15.40 17.97 24.58
N ALA A 718 -15.71 17.09 25.55
CA ALA A 718 -15.67 17.37 26.98
C ALA A 718 -14.23 17.66 27.43
N ALA A 719 -13.28 16.79 27.05
CA ALA A 719 -11.85 17.01 27.33
C ALA A 719 -11.33 18.32 26.74
N ALA A 720 -11.66 18.63 25.47
CA ALA A 720 -11.25 19.90 24.85
C ALA A 720 -11.82 21.13 25.61
N ARG A 721 -13.06 21.05 26.07
CA ARG A 721 -13.68 22.11 26.88
C ARG A 721 -13.03 22.28 28.26
N ALA A 722 -12.74 21.19 28.94
CA ALA A 722 -12.02 21.21 30.22
C ALA A 722 -10.65 21.84 30.04
N LEU A 723 -9.90 21.47 29.00
CA LEU A 723 -8.60 22.02 28.67
C LEU A 723 -8.67 23.54 28.41
N ARG A 724 -9.68 24.02 27.66
CA ARG A 724 -9.91 25.46 27.44
C ARG A 724 -10.08 26.23 28.75
N THR A 725 -10.78 25.64 29.72
CA THR A 725 -10.99 26.25 31.03
C THR A 725 -9.68 26.38 31.80
N GLU A 726 -8.80 25.39 31.74
CA GLU A 726 -7.46 25.46 32.36
C GLU A 726 -6.59 26.59 31.78
N PHE A 727 -6.72 26.87 30.48
CA PHE A 727 -5.96 27.95 29.83
C PHE A 727 -6.58 29.34 29.90
N GLN A 728 -7.80 29.47 30.43
CA GLN A 728 -8.47 30.75 30.68
C GLN A 728 -8.31 31.19 32.14
N SER A 729 -7.94 30.26 33.04
CA SER A 729 -7.65 30.53 34.45
C SER A 729 -6.18 30.92 34.62
#